data_7764d7d41e92624033d9237f831c774a
#
_entry.id   7764d7d41e92624033d9237f831c774a
#
_cell.length_a   1.000
_cell.length_b   1.000
_cell.length_c   1.000
_cell.angle_alpha   90.00
_cell.angle_beta   90.00
_cell.angle_gamma   90.00
#
_symmetry.space_group_name_H-M   'P 1'
#
loop_
_entity.id
_entity.type
_entity.pdbx_description
1 polymer ?
#
loop_
_entity_poly.entity_id
_entity_poly.type
_entity_poly.pdbx_seq_one_letter_code
_entity_poly.pdbx_strand_id
1 'polypeptide(L)'
;MQEMKAVVMAGGFGTRMQPLTHSIPKPMLPVVNRPMMEYVIRALASVGITDIVVLLYFKPDVIRDYFKDGSKWHVNIHYVLPDGDYGTAGAVKQAREFLDTPFIVMSGDVVSDFDLRGMVEFHKSRDSKITIGLTSVDNPLQFGVVIADEDGKIERFVEKPSWGEVISDTINTGIYVIEPEILDYIPSKSAFDFAKNLFPLLMREGVDIMGYNFDGYWRDVGNPDSYRFVHRDIFSKKLNFPFLFEQIPQKEGVLYIDGDVELEDGVRILETAVLADGVKVGKGSLLSNVAVGKNTRIGPDCVIRNSIIWDNVEIDRGVFLDNAVVCNGVVVGKNVVAKAGVILSEGCEVGPFSVFEQDVVVWPDKKIDAASIVNNNVIWGDRYRNTLFENGVISGKVNVEISCDVACKIGEAFGSQLPVGSKVIVGRDYDKAPRMIKRAFVGGLLSVGIQVIDLRVVPPTVLRYAIASDSSIMGGVYFKRNPSDPAGMEILLFNEHGLKLESSSSKAVDKSFFKEDFRRVDHTQIGSITDNEMIIEERYNRYVSRVSQLIDSKAINDSGIRAVFDLMYGIGKEIVPKVLSALQIENIILNAHFDEIKLSNLEYYEKKSKEDVSKIVSSLGLDVGFLIYPHTQRRLLIDDKGRVLDRMESINAVLELMDIQAGRLNKRFNVLLPSWSPDLNDGYFKHLNIRRGKYNDFTIEELKGFDLISKVDGNCSFPEFSLYRDALFASLKLLELLAKNGVKLSQLGGGIRHFFYSEFYIPCPQLKKGRIMKRFLELAKTKRYSTVDGIKMWEDSINWIFIMPNPYKEQLDVCIQANDEKTGMSMFKYYSDLIKEWIEEV
;
A
#
# COMPACT_ATOMS: atom_id res chain seq x y z
N MET A 1 12.28 -50.19 -25.16
CA MET A 1 12.43 -48.84 -24.57
C MET A 1 13.26 -48.80 -23.28
N GLN A 2 13.70 -49.95 -22.76
CA GLN A 2 14.54 -50.00 -21.51
C GLN A 2 15.91 -49.30 -21.60
N GLU A 3 16.35 -48.84 -22.78
CA GLU A 3 17.67 -48.21 -22.99
C GLU A 3 17.58 -46.68 -23.26
N MET A 4 16.38 -46.08 -23.15
CA MET A 4 16.21 -44.64 -23.42
C MET A 4 16.07 -43.87 -22.12
N LYS A 5 16.74 -42.71 -22.01
CA LYS A 5 16.69 -41.80 -20.87
C LYS A 5 15.83 -40.56 -21.20
N ALA A 6 15.53 -39.73 -20.21
CA ALA A 6 14.86 -38.46 -20.43
C ALA A 6 15.58 -37.30 -19.75
N VAL A 7 15.45 -36.12 -20.35
CA VAL A 7 15.86 -34.85 -19.74
C VAL A 7 14.62 -33.96 -19.61
N VAL A 8 14.31 -33.55 -18.39
CA VAL A 8 13.22 -32.60 -18.11
C VAL A 8 13.83 -31.23 -17.80
N MET A 9 13.53 -30.26 -18.64
CA MET A 9 13.99 -28.89 -18.47
C MET A 9 13.10 -28.14 -17.49
N ALA A 10 13.61 -27.83 -16.30
CA ALA A 10 12.88 -27.15 -15.20
C ALA A 10 13.56 -25.85 -14.76
N GLY A 11 14.37 -25.22 -15.61
CA GLY A 11 15.27 -24.14 -15.24
C GLY A 11 14.76 -22.69 -15.44
N GLY A 12 13.59 -22.47 -16.02
CA GLY A 12 13.14 -21.13 -16.39
C GLY A 12 12.69 -20.27 -15.20
N PHE A 13 13.01 -18.96 -15.20
CA PHE A 13 12.55 -17.98 -14.18
C PHE A 13 11.04 -17.74 -14.18
N GLY A 14 10.34 -18.04 -15.25
CA GLY A 14 8.89 -17.84 -15.34
C GLY A 14 8.42 -16.39 -15.17
N THR A 15 9.21 -15.41 -15.58
CA THR A 15 8.90 -13.98 -15.35
C THR A 15 7.56 -13.52 -15.95
N ARG A 16 7.17 -14.10 -17.10
CA ARG A 16 5.87 -13.81 -17.74
C ARG A 16 4.66 -14.39 -17.00
N MET A 17 4.91 -15.31 -16.05
CA MET A 17 3.90 -15.92 -15.18
C MET A 17 3.70 -15.16 -13.87
N GLN A 18 4.56 -14.18 -13.56
CA GLN A 18 4.38 -13.39 -12.35
C GLN A 18 2.99 -12.75 -12.32
N PRO A 19 2.36 -12.69 -11.12
CA PRO A 19 2.94 -13.02 -9.82
C PRO A 19 2.83 -14.48 -9.38
N LEU A 20 2.23 -15.39 -10.16
CA LEU A 20 2.02 -16.79 -9.80
C LEU A 20 3.34 -17.56 -9.52
N THR A 21 4.44 -17.14 -10.14
CA THR A 21 5.78 -17.74 -9.97
C THR A 21 6.65 -16.97 -8.98
N HIS A 22 6.05 -16.15 -8.12
CA HIS A 22 6.81 -15.40 -7.12
C HIS A 22 7.46 -16.33 -6.09
N SER A 23 6.72 -17.26 -5.53
CA SER A 23 7.17 -18.20 -4.49
C SER A 23 7.56 -19.58 -5.02
N ILE A 24 7.02 -20.03 -6.16
CA ILE A 24 7.24 -21.36 -6.72
C ILE A 24 7.76 -21.30 -8.17
N PRO A 25 8.62 -22.25 -8.59
CA PRO A 25 9.08 -22.29 -9.97
C PRO A 25 7.96 -22.73 -10.93
N LYS A 26 8.00 -22.25 -12.17
CA LYS A 26 6.96 -22.47 -13.18
C LYS A 26 6.53 -23.94 -13.34
N PRO A 27 7.43 -24.95 -13.39
CA PRO A 27 7.05 -26.37 -13.48
C PRO A 27 6.25 -26.90 -12.28
N MET A 28 6.29 -26.18 -11.16
CA MET A 28 5.57 -26.54 -9.92
C MET A 28 4.21 -25.87 -9.81
N LEU A 29 3.79 -25.04 -10.78
CA LEU A 29 2.43 -24.49 -10.79
C LEU A 29 1.40 -25.62 -10.79
N PRO A 30 0.40 -25.58 -9.88
CA PRO A 30 -0.57 -26.66 -9.76
C PRO A 30 -1.55 -26.62 -10.94
N VAL A 31 -1.59 -27.70 -11.70
CA VAL A 31 -2.64 -27.97 -12.69
C VAL A 31 -3.53 -29.07 -12.10
N VAL A 32 -4.79 -28.72 -11.85
CA VAL A 32 -5.73 -29.61 -11.17
C VAL A 32 -5.10 -30.26 -9.92
N ASN A 33 -4.59 -29.38 -9.03
CA ASN A 33 -4.00 -29.71 -7.71
C ASN A 33 -2.70 -30.57 -7.74
N ARG A 34 -2.04 -30.71 -8.88
CA ARG A 34 -0.74 -31.38 -9.03
C ARG A 34 0.23 -30.50 -9.82
N PRO A 35 1.55 -30.51 -9.49
CA PRO A 35 2.54 -29.77 -10.28
C PRO A 35 2.53 -30.17 -11.77
N MET A 36 2.64 -29.21 -12.68
CA MET A 36 2.72 -29.49 -14.13
C MET A 36 3.77 -30.54 -14.47
N MET A 37 4.95 -30.44 -13.87
CA MET A 37 6.04 -31.36 -14.09
C MET A 37 5.70 -32.80 -13.66
N GLU A 38 4.77 -33.03 -12.74
CA GLU A 38 4.33 -34.38 -12.38
C GLU A 38 3.67 -35.09 -13.56
N TYR A 39 2.88 -34.38 -14.38
CA TYR A 39 2.29 -34.97 -15.58
C TYR A 39 3.33 -35.34 -16.62
N VAL A 40 4.40 -34.53 -16.78
CA VAL A 40 5.53 -34.84 -17.67
C VAL A 40 6.25 -36.11 -17.20
N ILE A 41 6.57 -36.23 -15.90
CA ILE A 41 7.22 -37.41 -15.35
C ILE A 41 6.33 -38.66 -15.50
N ARG A 42 5.02 -38.56 -15.27
CA ARG A 42 4.09 -39.67 -15.48
C ARG A 42 3.97 -40.08 -16.93
N ALA A 43 3.96 -39.13 -17.86
CA ALA A 43 3.94 -39.40 -19.29
C ALA A 43 5.19 -40.19 -19.70
N LEU A 44 6.36 -39.80 -19.25
CA LEU A 44 7.63 -40.51 -19.48
C LEU A 44 7.62 -41.94 -18.87
N ALA A 45 7.17 -42.06 -17.64
CA ALA A 45 7.05 -43.36 -16.94
C ALA A 45 6.06 -44.31 -17.68
N SER A 46 4.94 -43.77 -18.19
CA SER A 46 3.91 -44.55 -18.88
C SER A 46 4.41 -45.23 -20.16
N VAL A 47 5.43 -44.63 -20.81
CA VAL A 47 6.07 -45.20 -22.02
C VAL A 47 7.33 -46.01 -21.70
N GLY A 48 7.60 -46.23 -20.40
CA GLY A 48 8.70 -47.08 -19.93
C GLY A 48 10.07 -46.36 -19.85
N ILE A 49 10.09 -45.04 -19.89
CA ILE A 49 11.31 -44.25 -19.64
C ILE A 49 11.36 -43.93 -18.15
N THR A 50 12.29 -44.60 -17.46
CA THR A 50 12.37 -44.58 -15.98
C THR A 50 13.58 -43.83 -15.46
N ASP A 51 14.62 -43.63 -16.26
CA ASP A 51 15.81 -42.84 -15.90
C ASP A 51 15.65 -41.40 -16.43
N ILE A 52 15.48 -40.46 -15.50
CA ILE A 52 15.14 -39.07 -15.80
C ILE A 52 16.17 -38.11 -15.20
N VAL A 53 16.73 -37.24 -16.00
CA VAL A 53 17.62 -36.16 -15.56
C VAL A 53 16.79 -34.86 -15.53
N VAL A 54 16.71 -34.20 -14.39
CA VAL A 54 16.01 -32.92 -14.21
C VAL A 54 17.04 -31.79 -14.13
N LEU A 55 16.96 -30.86 -15.10
CA LEU A 55 17.80 -29.67 -15.12
C LEU A 55 17.14 -28.57 -14.31
N LEU A 56 17.78 -28.18 -13.21
CA LEU A 56 17.28 -27.18 -12.27
C LEU A 56 17.99 -25.83 -12.48
N TYR A 57 17.33 -24.74 -12.12
CA TYR A 57 17.95 -23.42 -12.04
C TYR A 57 17.30 -22.54 -10.97
N PHE A 58 16.04 -22.17 -11.16
CA PHE A 58 15.30 -21.30 -10.23
C PHE A 58 14.62 -22.13 -9.14
N LYS A 59 14.84 -21.76 -7.86
CA LYS A 59 14.28 -22.44 -6.66
C LYS A 59 14.36 -23.98 -6.72
N PRO A 60 15.56 -24.53 -6.85
CA PRO A 60 15.78 -25.97 -7.09
C PRO A 60 15.25 -26.84 -5.96
N ASP A 61 15.27 -26.34 -4.71
CA ASP A 61 14.84 -27.09 -3.54
C ASP A 61 13.35 -27.45 -3.58
N VAL A 62 12.50 -26.56 -4.09
CA VAL A 62 11.06 -26.81 -4.22
C VAL A 62 10.77 -28.04 -5.09
N ILE A 63 11.53 -28.21 -6.17
CA ILE A 63 11.41 -29.36 -7.07
C ILE A 63 11.99 -30.62 -6.40
N ARG A 64 13.18 -30.52 -5.81
CA ARG A 64 13.82 -31.64 -5.11
C ARG A 64 12.99 -32.18 -3.96
N ASP A 65 12.43 -31.28 -3.13
CA ASP A 65 11.62 -31.67 -1.97
C ASP A 65 10.34 -32.39 -2.38
N TYR A 66 9.76 -32.04 -3.49
CA TYR A 66 8.56 -32.67 -4.00
C TYR A 66 8.83 -34.03 -4.66
N PHE A 67 9.78 -34.10 -5.60
CA PHE A 67 10.02 -35.29 -6.40
C PHE A 67 11.03 -36.28 -5.78
N LYS A 68 11.88 -35.81 -4.88
CA LYS A 68 12.89 -36.62 -4.20
C LYS A 68 13.71 -37.44 -5.22
N ASP A 69 13.81 -38.74 -5.02
CA ASP A 69 14.48 -39.70 -5.91
C ASP A 69 13.62 -40.23 -7.08
N GLY A 70 12.32 -39.84 -7.11
CA GLY A 70 11.36 -40.29 -8.13
C GLY A 70 10.67 -41.61 -7.83
N SER A 71 11.05 -42.32 -6.78
CA SER A 71 10.50 -43.66 -6.43
C SER A 71 8.98 -43.71 -6.33
N LYS A 72 8.35 -42.64 -5.88
CA LYS A 72 6.89 -42.48 -5.82
C LYS A 72 6.21 -42.62 -7.20
N TRP A 73 6.88 -42.29 -8.26
CA TRP A 73 6.38 -42.37 -9.63
C TRP A 73 7.00 -43.55 -10.41
N HIS A 74 7.71 -44.44 -9.74
CA HIS A 74 8.42 -45.60 -10.32
C HIS A 74 9.49 -45.19 -11.35
N VAL A 75 10.14 -44.04 -11.11
CA VAL A 75 11.25 -43.53 -11.92
C VAL A 75 12.46 -43.26 -11.00
N ASN A 76 13.63 -43.08 -11.62
CA ASN A 76 14.87 -42.69 -10.96
C ASN A 76 15.24 -41.31 -11.45
N ILE A 77 15.26 -40.29 -10.55
CA ILE A 77 15.52 -38.91 -10.88
C ILE A 77 16.91 -38.47 -10.47
N HIS A 78 17.68 -38.02 -11.46
CA HIS A 78 18.96 -37.35 -11.26
C HIS A 78 18.81 -35.85 -11.44
N TYR A 79 19.39 -35.07 -10.51
CA TYR A 79 19.29 -33.61 -10.57
C TYR A 79 20.61 -32.98 -10.98
N VAL A 80 20.58 -32.16 -12.02
CA VAL A 80 21.72 -31.37 -12.49
C VAL A 80 21.39 -29.89 -12.27
N LEU A 81 22.27 -29.17 -11.57
CA LEU A 81 22.17 -27.74 -11.35
C LEU A 81 23.35 -27.06 -12.08
N PRO A 82 23.16 -26.50 -13.28
CA PRO A 82 24.19 -25.75 -14.00
C PRO A 82 24.72 -24.58 -13.18
N ASP A 83 26.01 -24.31 -13.27
CA ASP A 83 26.68 -23.20 -12.59
C ASP A 83 26.49 -21.83 -13.29
N GLY A 84 25.68 -21.78 -14.37
CA GLY A 84 25.38 -20.58 -15.13
C GLY A 84 24.17 -20.76 -16.07
N ASP A 85 23.74 -19.67 -16.69
CA ASP A 85 22.71 -19.69 -17.74
C ASP A 85 23.36 -20.09 -19.09
N TYR A 86 23.19 -21.34 -19.47
CA TYR A 86 23.74 -21.91 -20.70
C TYR A 86 22.68 -22.04 -21.82
N GLY A 87 21.53 -21.44 -21.71
CA GLY A 87 20.44 -21.65 -22.63
C GLY A 87 19.92 -23.09 -22.59
N THR A 88 18.97 -23.43 -23.48
CA THR A 88 18.29 -24.74 -23.44
C THR A 88 19.18 -25.91 -23.82
N ALA A 89 19.88 -25.85 -24.94
CA ALA A 89 20.78 -26.92 -25.38
C ALA A 89 22.06 -27.00 -24.55
N GLY A 90 22.63 -25.84 -24.17
CA GLY A 90 23.80 -25.79 -23.31
C GLY A 90 23.56 -26.37 -21.93
N ALA A 91 22.35 -26.20 -21.37
CA ALA A 91 21.94 -26.84 -20.12
C ALA A 91 21.88 -28.37 -20.24
N VAL A 92 21.32 -28.88 -21.34
CA VAL A 92 21.28 -30.34 -21.59
C VAL A 92 22.72 -30.89 -21.72
N LYS A 93 23.65 -30.16 -22.33
CA LYS A 93 25.07 -30.54 -22.42
C LYS A 93 25.72 -30.74 -21.03
N GLN A 94 25.27 -29.99 -19.98
CA GLN A 94 25.78 -30.18 -18.61
C GLN A 94 25.39 -31.54 -17.99
N ALA A 95 24.38 -32.19 -18.54
CA ALA A 95 23.94 -33.52 -18.13
C ALA A 95 24.62 -34.66 -18.92
N ARG A 96 25.63 -34.36 -19.75
CA ARG A 96 26.30 -35.33 -20.65
C ARG A 96 26.73 -36.62 -19.97
N GLU A 97 27.18 -36.58 -18.72
CA GLU A 97 27.62 -37.78 -17.97
C GLU A 97 26.52 -38.82 -17.75
N PHE A 98 25.23 -38.38 -17.80
CA PHE A 98 24.07 -39.24 -17.66
C PHE A 98 23.49 -39.69 -19.01
N LEU A 99 23.95 -39.11 -20.15
CA LEU A 99 23.34 -39.25 -21.46
C LEU A 99 24.22 -40.05 -22.42
N ASP A 100 24.35 -41.35 -22.16
CA ASP A 100 25.15 -42.33 -22.91
C ASP A 100 24.34 -43.15 -23.90
N THR A 101 23.02 -43.03 -23.90
CA THR A 101 22.03 -43.67 -24.77
C THR A 101 21.09 -42.61 -25.38
N PRO A 102 20.33 -42.95 -26.44
CA PRO A 102 19.34 -42.01 -26.96
C PRO A 102 18.41 -41.50 -25.86
N PHE A 103 18.07 -40.23 -25.91
CA PHE A 103 17.28 -39.60 -24.87
C PHE A 103 16.20 -38.67 -25.43
N ILE A 104 15.08 -38.55 -24.67
CA ILE A 104 14.05 -37.58 -24.94
C ILE A 104 14.22 -36.33 -24.07
N VAL A 105 14.10 -35.14 -24.67
CA VAL A 105 14.08 -33.85 -23.96
C VAL A 105 12.66 -33.33 -23.93
N MET A 106 12.20 -32.92 -22.75
CA MET A 106 10.88 -32.29 -22.57
C MET A 106 10.97 -31.07 -21.66
N SER A 107 10.15 -30.07 -21.92
CA SER A 107 9.98 -28.94 -21.01
C SER A 107 9.05 -29.33 -19.86
N GLY A 108 9.42 -28.97 -18.61
CA GLY A 108 8.64 -29.27 -17.41
C GLY A 108 7.40 -28.39 -17.21
N ASP A 109 7.12 -27.48 -18.13
CA ASP A 109 6.06 -26.48 -18.08
C ASP A 109 5.04 -26.58 -19.24
N VAL A 110 4.97 -27.75 -19.86
CA VAL A 110 4.04 -28.08 -20.96
C VAL A 110 2.97 -29.06 -20.47
N VAL A 111 1.75 -28.84 -20.89
CA VAL A 111 0.64 -29.79 -20.70
C VAL A 111 0.26 -30.36 -22.06
N SER A 112 0.36 -31.72 -22.21
CA SER A 112 0.03 -32.42 -23.44
C SER A 112 -0.48 -33.83 -23.16
N ASP A 113 -1.22 -34.38 -24.11
CA ASP A 113 -1.63 -35.79 -24.15
C ASP A 113 -1.02 -36.54 -25.34
N PHE A 114 0.15 -36.15 -25.77
CA PHE A 114 0.87 -36.67 -26.92
C PHE A 114 1.35 -38.12 -26.75
N ASP A 115 1.29 -38.88 -27.84
CA ASP A 115 1.86 -40.24 -27.92
C ASP A 115 3.38 -40.21 -28.09
N LEU A 116 4.09 -40.16 -26.96
CA LEU A 116 5.56 -40.19 -26.97
C LEU A 116 6.14 -41.51 -27.51
N ARG A 117 5.38 -42.63 -27.44
CA ARG A 117 5.83 -43.91 -27.97
C ARG A 117 5.92 -43.88 -29.52
N GLY A 118 4.90 -43.35 -30.18
CA GLY A 118 4.92 -43.18 -31.63
C GLY A 118 6.10 -42.33 -32.11
N MET A 119 6.44 -41.26 -31.41
CA MET A 119 7.61 -40.43 -31.75
C MET A 119 8.95 -41.20 -31.60
N VAL A 120 9.11 -41.98 -30.53
CA VAL A 120 10.32 -42.81 -30.33
C VAL A 120 10.42 -43.91 -31.42
N GLU A 121 9.32 -44.54 -31.79
CA GLU A 121 9.29 -45.55 -32.87
C GLU A 121 9.63 -44.92 -34.21
N PHE A 122 9.07 -43.73 -34.51
CA PHE A 122 9.41 -42.96 -35.71
C PHE A 122 10.89 -42.63 -35.77
N HIS A 123 11.47 -42.08 -34.71
CA HIS A 123 12.88 -41.76 -34.61
C HIS A 123 13.79 -42.95 -34.95
N LYS A 124 13.50 -44.12 -34.36
CA LYS A 124 14.23 -45.37 -34.64
C LYS A 124 14.04 -45.86 -36.06
N SER A 125 12.83 -45.79 -36.63
CA SER A 125 12.51 -46.28 -37.98
C SER A 125 13.19 -45.46 -39.06
N ARG A 126 13.48 -44.19 -38.77
CA ARG A 126 14.14 -43.27 -39.72
C ARG A 126 15.67 -43.21 -39.50
N ASP A 127 16.24 -43.99 -38.57
CA ASP A 127 17.65 -43.91 -38.18
C ASP A 127 18.13 -42.44 -37.97
N SER A 128 17.26 -41.66 -37.36
CA SER A 128 17.41 -40.20 -37.19
C SER A 128 18.38 -39.87 -36.07
N LYS A 129 19.20 -38.81 -36.25
CA LYS A 129 20.10 -38.31 -35.18
C LYS A 129 19.37 -37.39 -34.25
N ILE A 130 18.32 -36.69 -34.75
CA ILE A 130 17.46 -35.83 -33.97
C ILE A 130 16.06 -35.76 -34.59
N THR A 131 15.07 -35.94 -33.74
CA THR A 131 13.65 -35.79 -34.11
C THR A 131 13.00 -34.71 -33.27
N ILE A 132 12.31 -33.78 -33.89
CA ILE A 132 11.57 -32.68 -33.24
C ILE A 132 10.09 -33.01 -33.25
N GLY A 133 9.43 -32.95 -32.11
CA GLY A 133 7.98 -33.01 -31.99
C GLY A 133 7.33 -31.74 -32.49
N LEU A 134 6.39 -31.89 -33.40
CA LEU A 134 5.67 -30.80 -34.06
C LEU A 134 4.18 -30.86 -33.73
N THR A 135 3.50 -29.71 -33.78
CA THR A 135 2.04 -29.58 -33.72
C THR A 135 1.58 -28.31 -34.40
N SER A 136 0.31 -28.20 -34.76
CA SER A 136 -0.24 -26.98 -35.37
C SER A 136 -0.91 -26.09 -34.32
N VAL A 137 -0.77 -24.79 -34.48
CA VAL A 137 -1.36 -23.77 -33.58
C VAL A 137 -1.95 -22.61 -34.40
N ASP A 138 -3.00 -21.98 -33.85
CA ASP A 138 -3.64 -20.82 -34.50
C ASP A 138 -2.73 -19.59 -34.61
N ASN A 139 -1.86 -19.39 -33.61
CA ASN A 139 -0.92 -18.25 -33.57
C ASN A 139 0.51 -18.71 -33.38
N PRO A 140 1.30 -18.87 -34.45
CA PRO A 140 2.67 -19.40 -34.39
C PRO A 140 3.74 -18.39 -34.01
N LEU A 141 3.44 -17.08 -33.92
CA LEU A 141 4.43 -16.01 -33.71
C LEU A 141 5.29 -16.13 -32.44
N GLN A 142 4.82 -16.88 -31.48
CA GLN A 142 5.53 -17.04 -30.20
C GLN A 142 6.44 -18.27 -30.16
N PHE A 143 6.45 -19.07 -31.21
CA PHE A 143 7.11 -20.36 -31.27
C PHE A 143 8.10 -20.43 -32.47
N GLY A 144 8.88 -21.49 -32.51
CA GLY A 144 9.66 -21.82 -33.69
C GLY A 144 8.78 -22.47 -34.75
N VAL A 145 8.60 -21.81 -35.91
CA VAL A 145 7.82 -22.33 -37.05
C VAL A 145 8.67 -23.26 -37.88
N VAL A 146 8.11 -24.39 -38.25
CA VAL A 146 8.81 -25.47 -38.94
C VAL A 146 8.12 -25.79 -40.27
N ILE A 147 8.92 -26.07 -41.29
CA ILE A 147 8.49 -26.65 -42.54
C ILE A 147 9.23 -27.97 -42.71
N ALA A 148 8.48 -29.06 -42.89
CA ALA A 148 9.01 -30.39 -43.21
C ALA A 148 8.44 -30.85 -44.55
N ASP A 149 9.20 -31.72 -45.24
CA ASP A 149 8.75 -32.39 -46.44
C ASP A 149 7.79 -33.56 -46.14
N GLU A 150 7.35 -34.27 -47.19
CA GLU A 150 6.42 -35.40 -47.07
C GLU A 150 6.99 -36.57 -46.24
N ASP A 151 8.30 -36.72 -46.19
CA ASP A 151 9.00 -37.72 -45.40
C ASP A 151 9.24 -37.33 -43.95
N GLY A 152 8.91 -36.09 -43.57
CA GLY A 152 9.09 -35.53 -42.25
C GLY A 152 10.48 -34.89 -42.04
N LYS A 153 11.31 -34.74 -43.08
CA LYS A 153 12.58 -34.05 -42.96
C LYS A 153 12.34 -32.54 -42.93
N ILE A 154 12.97 -31.86 -41.95
CA ILE A 154 12.84 -30.41 -41.75
C ILE A 154 13.67 -29.67 -42.80
N GLU A 155 12.97 -28.89 -43.63
CA GLU A 155 13.58 -28.06 -44.66
C GLU A 155 13.89 -26.65 -44.17
N ARG A 156 13.07 -26.13 -43.25
CA ARG A 156 13.22 -24.77 -42.72
C ARG A 156 12.73 -24.66 -41.29
N PHE A 157 13.46 -23.90 -40.51
CA PHE A 157 13.17 -23.56 -39.12
C PHE A 157 13.33 -22.05 -38.90
N VAL A 158 12.29 -21.37 -38.34
CA VAL A 158 12.32 -19.94 -38.06
C VAL A 158 11.83 -19.69 -36.65
N GLU A 159 12.71 -19.26 -35.77
CA GLU A 159 12.38 -19.00 -34.36
C GLU A 159 11.69 -17.64 -34.19
N LYS A 160 10.48 -17.67 -33.67
CA LYS A 160 9.64 -16.47 -33.38
C LYS A 160 9.54 -15.51 -34.58
N PRO A 161 8.93 -15.98 -35.70
CA PRO A 161 8.85 -15.19 -36.93
C PRO A 161 7.97 -13.94 -36.76
N SER A 162 8.17 -12.97 -37.61
CA SER A 162 7.17 -11.93 -37.90
C SER A 162 6.06 -12.47 -38.82
N TRP A 163 4.89 -11.82 -38.87
CA TRP A 163 3.80 -12.27 -39.77
C TRP A 163 4.21 -12.43 -41.23
N GLY A 164 5.17 -11.63 -41.69
CA GLY A 164 5.69 -11.75 -43.05
C GLY A 164 6.57 -13.01 -43.32
N GLU A 165 7.01 -13.68 -42.26
CA GLU A 165 7.86 -14.88 -42.30
C GLU A 165 7.08 -16.15 -41.97
N VAL A 166 5.80 -16.02 -41.54
CA VAL A 166 4.92 -17.14 -41.22
C VAL A 166 4.39 -17.75 -42.50
N ILE A 167 4.86 -18.95 -42.82
CA ILE A 167 4.45 -19.76 -44.01
C ILE A 167 3.92 -21.13 -43.60
N SER A 168 3.81 -21.41 -42.30
CA SER A 168 3.26 -22.63 -41.73
C SER A 168 2.65 -22.34 -40.38
N ASP A 169 1.64 -23.08 -39.94
CA ASP A 169 1.06 -23.11 -38.60
C ASP A 169 1.70 -24.18 -37.73
N THR A 170 2.61 -24.97 -38.27
CA THR A 170 3.32 -26.07 -37.63
C THR A 170 4.48 -25.53 -36.82
N ILE A 171 4.52 -25.86 -35.53
CA ILE A 171 5.49 -25.32 -34.58
C ILE A 171 6.28 -26.43 -33.88
N ASN A 172 7.43 -26.04 -33.38
CA ASN A 172 8.26 -26.80 -32.45
C ASN A 172 7.62 -26.85 -31.05
N THR A 173 7.33 -28.05 -30.56
CA THR A 173 6.66 -28.29 -29.28
C THR A 173 7.62 -28.24 -28.06
N GLY A 174 8.94 -28.22 -28.30
CA GLY A 174 9.94 -28.37 -27.23
C GLY A 174 10.16 -29.81 -26.76
N ILE A 175 9.68 -30.79 -27.55
CA ILE A 175 9.89 -32.21 -27.29
C ILE A 175 10.87 -32.73 -28.36
N TYR A 176 11.96 -33.34 -27.95
CA TYR A 176 13.03 -33.83 -28.87
C TYR A 176 13.43 -35.23 -28.51
N VAL A 177 13.71 -36.07 -29.50
CA VAL A 177 14.48 -37.32 -29.36
C VAL A 177 15.84 -37.09 -29.97
N ILE A 178 16.90 -37.35 -29.21
CA ILE A 178 18.27 -36.94 -29.56
C ILE A 178 19.22 -38.11 -29.32
N GLU A 179 20.11 -38.36 -30.30
CA GLU A 179 21.26 -39.24 -30.14
C GLU A 179 22.38 -38.52 -29.40
N PRO A 180 23.13 -39.23 -28.51
CA PRO A 180 24.14 -38.61 -27.64
C PRO A 180 25.23 -37.81 -28.40
N GLU A 181 25.55 -38.20 -29.64
CA GLU A 181 26.54 -37.55 -30.48
C GLU A 181 26.18 -36.11 -30.88
N ILE A 182 24.89 -35.80 -30.90
CA ILE A 182 24.42 -34.42 -31.17
C ILE A 182 24.94 -33.44 -30.12
N LEU A 183 25.16 -33.90 -28.90
CA LEU A 183 25.72 -33.06 -27.85
C LEU A 183 27.16 -32.54 -28.20
N ASP A 184 27.86 -33.18 -29.11
CA ASP A 184 29.24 -32.76 -29.49
C ASP A 184 29.25 -31.48 -30.33
N TYR A 185 28.14 -31.14 -30.98
CA TYR A 185 27.92 -29.86 -31.66
C TYR A 185 27.70 -28.68 -30.70
N ILE A 186 27.44 -28.94 -29.43
CA ILE A 186 27.15 -27.90 -28.45
C ILE A 186 28.45 -27.51 -27.76
N PRO A 187 28.88 -26.22 -27.80
CA PRO A 187 30.09 -25.77 -27.12
C PRO A 187 29.93 -25.87 -25.60
N SER A 188 31.00 -26.18 -24.92
CA SER A 188 31.02 -26.25 -23.46
C SER A 188 30.95 -24.86 -22.84
N LYS A 189 30.13 -24.71 -21.78
CA LYS A 189 30.01 -23.48 -20.95
C LYS A 189 29.74 -22.20 -21.74
N SER A 190 28.86 -22.28 -22.73
CA SER A 190 28.37 -21.12 -23.46
C SER A 190 26.83 -21.15 -23.59
N ALA A 191 26.21 -19.99 -23.66
CA ALA A 191 24.76 -19.89 -23.90
C ALA A 191 24.44 -20.42 -25.30
N PHE A 192 23.70 -21.52 -25.39
CA PHE A 192 23.38 -22.22 -26.62
C PHE A 192 21.98 -22.81 -26.55
N ASP A 193 21.10 -22.31 -27.42
CA ASP A 193 19.70 -22.73 -27.50
C ASP A 193 19.47 -23.76 -28.60
N PHE A 194 18.54 -24.70 -28.41
CA PHE A 194 18.13 -25.63 -29.45
C PHE A 194 17.67 -24.89 -30.72
N ALA A 195 16.68 -24.04 -30.59
CA ALA A 195 16.02 -23.38 -31.71
C ALA A 195 16.88 -22.30 -32.40
N LYS A 196 17.61 -21.49 -31.59
CA LYS A 196 18.38 -20.37 -32.14
C LYS A 196 19.75 -20.77 -32.65
N ASN A 197 20.35 -21.78 -32.06
CA ASN A 197 21.76 -22.12 -32.32
C ASN A 197 21.91 -23.53 -32.88
N LEU A 198 21.42 -24.57 -32.20
CA LEU A 198 21.72 -25.95 -32.54
C LEU A 198 21.06 -26.35 -33.85
N PHE A 199 19.74 -26.16 -34.03
CA PHE A 199 19.06 -26.59 -35.23
C PHE A 199 19.61 -25.90 -36.51
N PRO A 200 19.79 -24.56 -36.51
CA PRO A 200 20.44 -23.91 -37.67
C PRO A 200 21.87 -24.37 -37.92
N LEU A 201 22.64 -24.76 -36.86
CA LEU A 201 23.98 -25.32 -37.06
C LEU A 201 23.93 -26.69 -37.70
N LEU A 202 23.09 -27.60 -37.17
CA LEU A 202 22.96 -28.97 -37.72
C LEU A 202 22.53 -28.95 -39.20
N MET A 203 21.57 -28.09 -39.55
CA MET A 203 21.13 -27.92 -40.95
C MET A 203 22.27 -27.45 -41.86
N ARG A 204 23.10 -26.55 -41.41
CA ARG A 204 24.28 -26.09 -42.18
C ARG A 204 25.35 -27.15 -42.33
N GLU A 205 25.52 -27.99 -41.32
CA GLU A 205 26.49 -29.10 -41.34
C GLU A 205 25.94 -30.33 -42.11
N GLY A 206 24.71 -30.23 -42.65
CA GLY A 206 24.06 -31.29 -43.43
C GLY A 206 23.58 -32.46 -42.59
N VAL A 207 23.35 -32.26 -41.29
CA VAL A 207 22.70 -33.26 -40.44
C VAL A 207 21.19 -33.18 -40.63
N ASP A 208 20.59 -34.29 -40.97
CA ASP A 208 19.14 -34.37 -41.21
C ASP A 208 18.39 -34.30 -39.86
N ILE A 209 17.47 -33.34 -39.78
CA ILE A 209 16.56 -33.17 -38.64
C ILE A 209 15.19 -33.66 -39.10
N MET A 210 14.60 -34.59 -38.34
CA MET A 210 13.28 -35.12 -38.62
C MET A 210 12.21 -34.45 -37.77
N GLY A 211 11.05 -34.22 -38.31
CA GLY A 211 9.86 -33.69 -37.61
C GLY A 211 8.81 -34.78 -37.44
N TYR A 212 8.30 -34.96 -36.26
CA TYR A 212 7.19 -35.86 -35.97
C TYR A 212 5.96 -35.05 -35.60
N ASN A 213 4.91 -35.09 -36.40
CA ASN A 213 3.66 -34.41 -36.14
C ASN A 213 2.84 -35.16 -35.09
N PHE A 214 2.60 -34.54 -33.97
CA PHE A 214 1.71 -35.07 -32.93
C PHE A 214 0.26 -34.71 -33.21
N ASP A 215 -0.61 -35.69 -33.08
CA ASP A 215 -2.05 -35.51 -32.91
C ASP A 215 -2.35 -35.39 -31.41
N GLY A 216 -3.25 -34.49 -31.02
CA GLY A 216 -3.64 -34.33 -29.64
C GLY A 216 -3.51 -32.89 -29.11
N TYR A 217 -3.66 -32.77 -27.83
CA TYR A 217 -3.60 -31.49 -27.14
C TYR A 217 -2.17 -31.13 -26.71
N TRP A 218 -1.82 -29.90 -26.96
CA TRP A 218 -0.57 -29.32 -26.47
C TRP A 218 -0.75 -27.86 -26.08
N ARG A 219 -0.18 -27.46 -24.95
CA ARG A 219 -0.15 -26.05 -24.53
C ARG A 219 1.08 -25.75 -23.69
N ASP A 220 1.86 -24.74 -24.12
CA ASP A 220 2.86 -24.08 -23.26
C ASP A 220 2.15 -23.13 -22.29
N VAL A 221 2.36 -23.33 -20.99
CA VAL A 221 1.79 -22.47 -19.94
C VAL A 221 2.71 -21.28 -19.72
N GLY A 222 2.74 -20.37 -20.69
CA GLY A 222 3.69 -19.24 -20.74
C GLY A 222 3.28 -17.96 -20.03
N ASN A 223 2.00 -17.80 -19.70
CA ASN A 223 1.43 -16.63 -19.01
C ASN A 223 0.18 -17.03 -18.19
N PRO A 224 -0.35 -16.14 -17.32
CA PRO A 224 -1.51 -16.44 -16.49
C PRO A 224 -2.78 -16.84 -17.28
N ASP A 225 -2.96 -16.29 -18.49
CA ASP A 225 -4.11 -16.66 -19.33
C ASP A 225 -3.99 -18.10 -19.82
N SER A 226 -2.81 -18.51 -20.33
CA SER A 226 -2.58 -19.89 -20.76
C SER A 226 -2.74 -20.87 -19.58
N TYR A 227 -2.42 -20.46 -18.36
CA TYR A 227 -2.64 -21.25 -17.14
C TYR A 227 -4.14 -21.47 -16.86
N ARG A 228 -4.97 -20.43 -16.95
CA ARG A 228 -6.42 -20.54 -16.82
C ARG A 228 -7.02 -21.38 -17.97
N PHE A 229 -6.53 -21.17 -19.19
CA PHE A 229 -7.01 -21.90 -20.35
C PHE A 229 -6.75 -23.41 -20.26
N VAL A 230 -5.60 -23.85 -19.74
CA VAL A 230 -5.33 -25.27 -19.51
C VAL A 230 -6.40 -25.88 -18.59
N HIS A 231 -6.74 -25.26 -17.48
CA HIS A 231 -7.77 -25.76 -16.57
C HIS A 231 -9.15 -25.83 -17.27
N ARG A 232 -9.52 -24.77 -18.00
CA ARG A 232 -10.77 -24.74 -18.77
C ARG A 232 -10.81 -25.86 -19.81
N ASP A 233 -9.71 -26.08 -20.53
CA ASP A 233 -9.62 -27.12 -21.54
C ASP A 233 -9.70 -28.53 -20.94
N ILE A 234 -9.11 -28.74 -19.76
CA ILE A 234 -9.24 -29.98 -18.99
C ILE A 234 -10.70 -30.23 -18.56
N PHE A 235 -11.33 -29.22 -17.94
CA PHE A 235 -12.72 -29.34 -17.48
C PHE A 235 -13.72 -29.50 -18.64
N SER A 236 -13.46 -28.91 -19.81
CA SER A 236 -14.25 -29.09 -21.02
C SER A 236 -13.92 -30.38 -21.81
N LYS A 237 -13.03 -31.24 -21.26
CA LYS A 237 -12.61 -32.52 -21.83
C LYS A 237 -12.02 -32.43 -23.24
N LYS A 238 -11.30 -31.35 -23.54
CA LYS A 238 -10.59 -31.18 -24.81
C LYS A 238 -9.31 -32.02 -24.93
N LEU A 239 -8.82 -32.52 -23.82
CA LEU A 239 -7.67 -33.43 -23.78
C LEU A 239 -8.00 -34.63 -22.93
N ASN A 240 -7.29 -35.75 -23.22
CA ASN A 240 -7.37 -36.96 -22.39
C ASN A 240 -6.56 -36.78 -21.10
N PHE A 241 -7.14 -36.03 -20.12
CA PHE A 241 -6.46 -35.70 -18.88
C PHE A 241 -6.61 -36.82 -17.87
N PRO A 242 -5.52 -37.34 -17.30
CA PRO A 242 -5.58 -38.38 -16.27
C PRO A 242 -5.99 -37.76 -14.92
N PHE A 243 -7.27 -37.74 -14.59
CA PHE A 243 -7.71 -37.41 -13.24
C PHE A 243 -7.22 -38.48 -12.27
N LEU A 244 -6.31 -38.12 -11.39
CA LEU A 244 -5.63 -39.01 -10.43
C LEU A 244 -6.35 -39.07 -9.07
N PHE A 245 -7.66 -38.85 -9.08
CA PHE A 245 -8.50 -38.61 -7.90
C PHE A 245 -9.69 -39.56 -7.90
N GLU A 246 -10.27 -39.82 -6.72
CA GLU A 246 -11.50 -40.59 -6.60
C GLU A 246 -12.66 -39.81 -7.21
N GLN A 247 -13.39 -40.45 -8.09
CA GLN A 247 -14.53 -39.84 -8.79
C GLN A 247 -15.84 -40.17 -8.06
N ILE A 248 -16.58 -39.13 -7.68
CA ILE A 248 -17.89 -39.23 -7.05
C ILE A 248 -18.95 -38.56 -7.95
N PRO A 249 -19.83 -39.31 -8.59
CA PRO A 249 -20.91 -38.78 -9.39
C PRO A 249 -21.81 -37.87 -8.55
N GLN A 250 -22.15 -36.70 -9.06
CA GLN A 250 -23.09 -35.74 -8.48
C GLN A 250 -24.36 -35.64 -9.34
N LYS A 251 -25.43 -35.06 -8.77
CA LYS A 251 -26.71 -34.93 -9.49
C LYS A 251 -26.58 -34.05 -10.75
N GLU A 252 -25.74 -33.03 -10.71
CA GLU A 252 -25.58 -32.01 -11.79
C GLU A 252 -24.13 -31.89 -12.30
N GLY A 253 -23.24 -32.79 -11.89
CA GLY A 253 -21.83 -32.73 -12.29
C GLY A 253 -21.00 -33.92 -11.77
N VAL A 254 -19.69 -33.75 -11.75
CA VAL A 254 -18.71 -34.73 -11.29
C VAL A 254 -17.80 -34.09 -10.23
N LEU A 255 -17.65 -34.76 -9.10
CA LEU A 255 -16.71 -34.41 -8.06
C LEU A 255 -15.54 -35.38 -8.07
N TYR A 256 -14.33 -34.85 -8.08
CA TYR A 256 -13.08 -35.59 -7.85
C TYR A 256 -12.50 -35.17 -6.50
N ILE A 257 -12.14 -36.14 -5.67
CA ILE A 257 -11.56 -35.88 -4.34
C ILE A 257 -10.20 -36.56 -4.17
N ASP A 258 -9.33 -35.90 -3.37
CA ASP A 258 -8.00 -36.39 -3.01
C ASP A 258 -7.86 -36.30 -1.47
N GLY A 259 -8.21 -37.35 -0.77
CA GLY A 259 -8.22 -37.41 0.70
C GLY A 259 -9.56 -37.00 1.33
N ASP A 260 -9.52 -36.43 2.54
CA ASP A 260 -10.71 -36.09 3.33
C ASP A 260 -11.31 -34.76 2.90
N VAL A 261 -12.58 -34.78 2.49
CA VAL A 261 -13.32 -33.57 2.04
C VAL A 261 -14.64 -33.48 2.79
N GLU A 262 -14.94 -32.31 3.35
CA GLU A 262 -16.17 -32.04 4.09
C GLU A 262 -17.09 -31.12 3.28
N LEU A 263 -18.30 -31.61 2.92
CA LEU A 263 -19.32 -30.80 2.24
C LEU A 263 -20.53 -30.66 3.17
N GLU A 264 -20.91 -29.43 3.45
CA GLU A 264 -22.12 -29.13 4.23
C GLU A 264 -23.40 -29.27 3.36
N ASP A 265 -24.56 -29.27 4.04
CA ASP A 265 -25.86 -29.40 3.40
C ASP A 265 -26.12 -28.36 2.30
N GLY A 266 -26.67 -28.79 1.17
CA GLY A 266 -27.05 -27.91 0.09
C GLY A 266 -25.91 -27.40 -0.80
N VAL A 267 -24.68 -27.91 -0.63
CA VAL A 267 -23.60 -27.68 -1.58
C VAL A 267 -23.96 -28.30 -2.94
N ARG A 268 -23.78 -27.52 -4.00
CA ARG A 268 -24.06 -27.92 -5.38
C ARG A 268 -22.79 -27.97 -6.20
N ILE A 269 -22.55 -29.09 -6.86
CA ILE A 269 -21.46 -29.27 -7.82
C ILE A 269 -22.10 -29.27 -9.22
N LEU A 270 -21.74 -28.26 -10.03
CA LEU A 270 -22.11 -28.18 -11.44
C LEU A 270 -20.87 -28.49 -12.27
N GLU A 271 -21.07 -29.26 -13.36
CA GLU A 271 -19.99 -29.66 -14.25
C GLU A 271 -18.87 -30.42 -13.51
N THR A 272 -17.70 -29.84 -13.30
CA THR A 272 -16.55 -30.50 -12.66
C THR A 272 -16.04 -29.73 -11.44
N ALA A 273 -15.82 -30.43 -10.33
CA ALA A 273 -15.07 -29.93 -9.20
C ALA A 273 -13.98 -30.91 -8.77
N VAL A 274 -12.78 -30.42 -8.50
CA VAL A 274 -11.66 -31.20 -7.98
C VAL A 274 -11.25 -30.61 -6.63
N LEU A 275 -11.45 -31.35 -5.57
CA LEU A 275 -11.20 -30.93 -4.20
C LEU A 275 -10.07 -31.76 -3.58
N ALA A 276 -9.04 -31.10 -3.08
CA ALA A 276 -7.92 -31.75 -2.42
C ALA A 276 -8.20 -32.05 -0.93
N ASP A 277 -7.28 -32.77 -0.30
CA ASP A 277 -7.33 -33.18 1.11
C ASP A 277 -7.53 -31.97 2.06
N GLY A 278 -8.40 -32.14 3.06
CA GLY A 278 -8.70 -31.13 4.07
C GLY A 278 -9.60 -29.99 3.61
N VAL A 279 -10.17 -30.06 2.39
CA VAL A 279 -11.09 -29.03 1.88
C VAL A 279 -12.43 -29.11 2.60
N LYS A 280 -12.94 -27.93 3.03
CA LYS A 280 -14.26 -27.78 3.64
C LYS A 280 -15.10 -26.78 2.85
N VAL A 281 -16.34 -27.16 2.50
CA VAL A 281 -17.27 -26.31 1.73
C VAL A 281 -18.55 -26.10 2.53
N GLY A 282 -18.82 -24.81 2.84
CA GLY A 282 -19.97 -24.38 3.64
C GLY A 282 -21.30 -24.46 2.88
N LYS A 283 -22.36 -24.51 3.67
CA LYS A 283 -23.75 -24.71 3.27
C LYS A 283 -24.18 -23.79 2.09
N GLY A 284 -24.88 -24.38 1.12
CA GLY A 284 -25.52 -23.65 0.02
C GLY A 284 -24.54 -23.13 -1.03
N SER A 285 -23.26 -23.41 -0.92
CA SER A 285 -22.24 -22.96 -1.91
C SER A 285 -22.36 -23.73 -3.22
N LEU A 286 -22.04 -23.04 -4.32
CA LEU A 286 -22.07 -23.56 -5.69
C LEU A 286 -20.66 -23.56 -6.27
N LEU A 287 -20.21 -24.73 -6.73
CA LEU A 287 -18.93 -24.92 -7.40
C LEU A 287 -19.14 -25.43 -8.83
N SER A 288 -18.47 -24.82 -9.82
CA SER A 288 -18.57 -25.19 -11.23
C SER A 288 -17.24 -25.00 -11.92
N ASN A 289 -16.66 -26.06 -12.48
CA ASN A 289 -15.35 -26.06 -13.14
C ASN A 289 -14.25 -25.47 -12.24
N VAL A 290 -14.05 -26.06 -11.07
CA VAL A 290 -13.11 -25.55 -10.05
C VAL A 290 -12.08 -26.61 -9.65
N ALA A 291 -10.86 -26.16 -9.40
CA ALA A 291 -9.84 -26.91 -8.69
C ALA A 291 -9.56 -26.20 -7.35
N VAL A 292 -9.68 -26.92 -6.23
CA VAL A 292 -9.48 -26.39 -4.88
C VAL A 292 -8.38 -27.18 -4.19
N GLY A 293 -7.34 -26.49 -3.81
CA GLY A 293 -6.15 -27.04 -3.15
C GLY A 293 -6.36 -27.38 -1.67
N LYS A 294 -5.34 -27.99 -1.08
CA LYS A 294 -5.39 -28.59 0.27
C LYS A 294 -5.74 -27.58 1.36
N ASN A 295 -6.41 -28.09 2.42
CA ASN A 295 -6.74 -27.34 3.64
C ASN A 295 -7.51 -26.03 3.39
N THR A 296 -8.14 -25.87 2.23
CA THR A 296 -8.90 -24.68 1.87
C THR A 296 -10.29 -24.71 2.46
N ARG A 297 -10.74 -23.57 3.00
CA ARG A 297 -12.08 -23.41 3.57
C ARG A 297 -12.91 -22.45 2.74
N ILE A 298 -14.06 -22.90 2.28
CA ILE A 298 -15.04 -22.10 1.55
C ILE A 298 -16.26 -21.94 2.45
N GLY A 299 -16.57 -20.70 2.80
CA GLY A 299 -17.73 -20.34 3.61
C GLY A 299 -19.09 -20.62 2.96
N PRO A 300 -20.20 -20.39 3.68
CA PRO A 300 -21.54 -20.63 3.14
C PRO A 300 -21.92 -19.61 2.06
N ASP A 301 -22.88 -20.02 1.21
CA ASP A 301 -23.49 -19.18 0.17
C ASP A 301 -22.50 -18.61 -0.86
N CYS A 302 -21.34 -19.27 -1.07
CA CYS A 302 -20.35 -18.85 -2.05
C CYS A 302 -20.72 -19.36 -3.45
N VAL A 303 -20.36 -18.58 -4.49
CA VAL A 303 -20.48 -18.98 -5.89
C VAL A 303 -19.11 -18.90 -6.54
N ILE A 304 -18.55 -20.05 -6.88
CA ILE A 304 -17.20 -20.16 -7.45
C ILE A 304 -17.28 -20.90 -8.79
N ARG A 305 -16.86 -20.22 -9.87
CA ARG A 305 -16.93 -20.74 -11.22
C ARG A 305 -15.60 -20.58 -11.96
N ASN A 306 -15.24 -21.57 -12.77
CA ASN A 306 -14.07 -21.53 -13.66
C ASN A 306 -12.78 -21.10 -12.96
N SER A 307 -12.66 -21.35 -11.67
CA SER A 307 -11.63 -20.75 -10.82
C SER A 307 -10.66 -21.80 -10.26
N ILE A 308 -9.45 -21.35 -9.98
CA ILE A 308 -8.36 -22.15 -9.47
C ILE A 308 -7.98 -21.59 -8.11
N ILE A 309 -8.16 -22.40 -7.07
CA ILE A 309 -7.86 -22.04 -5.69
C ILE A 309 -6.75 -22.96 -5.21
N TRP A 310 -5.65 -22.35 -4.75
CA TRP A 310 -4.50 -23.10 -4.25
C TRP A 310 -4.67 -23.52 -2.80
N ASP A 311 -3.57 -23.92 -2.15
CA ASP A 311 -3.61 -24.47 -0.79
C ASP A 311 -3.81 -23.42 0.30
N ASN A 312 -4.41 -23.82 1.44
CA ASN A 312 -4.55 -23.02 2.66
C ASN A 312 -5.28 -21.67 2.47
N VAL A 313 -6.27 -21.63 1.59
CA VAL A 313 -7.07 -20.43 1.32
C VAL A 313 -8.28 -20.39 2.24
N GLU A 314 -8.59 -19.20 2.77
CA GLU A 314 -9.79 -18.97 3.58
C GLU A 314 -10.76 -18.05 2.83
N ILE A 315 -11.94 -18.54 2.48
CA ILE A 315 -13.00 -17.79 1.80
C ILE A 315 -14.20 -17.69 2.72
N ASP A 316 -14.60 -16.48 3.10
CA ASP A 316 -15.75 -16.24 3.98
C ASP A 316 -17.06 -16.34 3.17
N ARG A 317 -18.20 -16.16 3.84
CA ARG A 317 -19.55 -16.34 3.26
C ARG A 317 -19.84 -15.37 2.11
N GLY A 318 -20.67 -15.84 1.17
CA GLY A 318 -21.25 -15.00 0.12
C GLY A 318 -20.26 -14.47 -0.92
N VAL A 319 -19.09 -15.07 -1.04
CA VAL A 319 -18.05 -14.67 -2.01
C VAL A 319 -18.43 -15.15 -3.41
N PHE A 320 -18.22 -14.29 -4.40
CA PHE A 320 -18.38 -14.59 -5.81
C PHE A 320 -17.01 -14.54 -6.52
N LEU A 321 -16.59 -15.67 -7.09
CA LEU A 321 -15.39 -15.78 -7.93
C LEU A 321 -15.77 -16.33 -9.30
N ASP A 322 -15.35 -15.66 -10.37
CA ASP A 322 -15.49 -16.16 -11.73
C ASP A 322 -14.16 -16.06 -12.49
N ASN A 323 -13.72 -17.18 -13.09
CA ASN A 323 -12.46 -17.28 -13.84
C ASN A 323 -11.25 -16.66 -13.07
N ALA A 324 -11.21 -16.85 -11.76
CA ALA A 324 -10.20 -16.27 -10.87
C ALA A 324 -9.11 -17.30 -10.50
N VAL A 325 -7.93 -16.78 -10.16
CA VAL A 325 -6.85 -17.55 -9.53
C VAL A 325 -6.60 -17.00 -8.13
N VAL A 326 -6.74 -17.85 -7.12
CA VAL A 326 -6.49 -17.51 -5.72
C VAL A 326 -5.33 -18.37 -5.21
N CYS A 327 -4.20 -17.74 -4.93
CA CYS A 327 -2.96 -18.42 -4.56
C CYS A 327 -2.94 -18.83 -3.08
N ASN A 328 -1.84 -19.47 -2.64
CA ASN A 328 -1.69 -20.00 -1.28
C ASN A 328 -1.90 -18.95 -0.19
N GLY A 329 -2.59 -19.34 0.89
CA GLY A 329 -2.70 -18.56 2.11
C GLY A 329 -3.48 -17.24 1.97
N VAL A 330 -4.26 -17.07 0.89
CA VAL A 330 -5.11 -15.89 0.70
C VAL A 330 -6.32 -15.96 1.62
N VAL A 331 -6.65 -14.82 2.25
CA VAL A 331 -7.85 -14.66 3.07
C VAL A 331 -8.82 -13.73 2.37
N VAL A 332 -10.02 -14.22 2.03
CA VAL A 332 -11.06 -13.47 1.33
C VAL A 332 -12.24 -13.22 2.27
N GLY A 333 -12.50 -11.94 2.58
CA GLY A 333 -13.60 -11.52 3.46
C GLY A 333 -14.98 -11.72 2.83
N LYS A 334 -16.02 -11.62 3.67
CA LYS A 334 -17.41 -11.86 3.25
C LYS A 334 -17.88 -10.95 2.11
N ASN A 335 -18.74 -11.49 1.23
CA ASN A 335 -19.37 -10.78 0.13
C ASN A 335 -18.37 -10.07 -0.81
N VAL A 336 -17.18 -10.61 -0.95
CA VAL A 336 -16.22 -10.13 -1.96
C VAL A 336 -16.66 -10.62 -3.33
N VAL A 337 -16.51 -9.76 -4.35
CA VAL A 337 -16.80 -10.07 -5.76
C VAL A 337 -15.51 -9.94 -6.56
N ALA A 338 -15.05 -11.04 -7.14
CA ALA A 338 -13.94 -11.05 -8.11
C ALA A 338 -14.49 -11.39 -9.50
N LYS A 339 -14.43 -10.40 -10.41
CA LYS A 339 -14.82 -10.58 -11.81
C LYS A 339 -13.80 -11.41 -12.57
N ALA A 340 -14.11 -11.75 -13.84
CA ALA A 340 -13.28 -12.62 -14.64
C ALA A 340 -11.83 -12.15 -14.76
N GLY A 341 -10.88 -13.08 -14.63
CA GLY A 341 -9.46 -12.83 -14.82
C GLY A 341 -8.69 -12.35 -13.57
N VAL A 342 -9.36 -12.18 -12.48
CA VAL A 342 -8.73 -11.71 -11.23
C VAL A 342 -7.70 -12.73 -10.70
N ILE A 343 -6.53 -12.22 -10.28
CA ILE A 343 -5.50 -13.01 -9.60
C ILE A 343 -5.26 -12.40 -8.22
N LEU A 344 -5.53 -13.19 -7.17
CA LEU A 344 -5.16 -12.88 -5.80
C LEU A 344 -3.94 -13.70 -5.43
N SER A 345 -2.78 -13.05 -5.34
CA SER A 345 -1.51 -13.74 -5.13
C SER A 345 -1.30 -14.14 -3.66
N GLU A 346 -0.26 -14.92 -3.41
CA GLU A 346 0.06 -15.51 -2.12
C GLU A 346 0.03 -14.50 -0.96
N GLY A 347 -0.58 -14.89 0.17
CA GLY A 347 -0.60 -14.10 1.39
C GLY A 347 -1.45 -12.83 1.36
N CYS A 348 -2.27 -12.62 0.33
CA CYS A 348 -3.15 -11.45 0.28
C CYS A 348 -4.30 -11.54 1.29
N GLU A 349 -4.63 -10.40 1.92
CA GLU A 349 -5.81 -10.24 2.77
C GLU A 349 -6.82 -9.32 2.09
N VAL A 350 -8.02 -9.82 1.81
CA VAL A 350 -9.08 -9.05 1.15
C VAL A 350 -10.18 -8.70 2.14
N GLY A 351 -10.37 -7.41 2.39
CA GLY A 351 -11.42 -6.91 3.26
C GLY A 351 -12.84 -7.17 2.71
N PRO A 352 -13.85 -7.31 3.60
CA PRO A 352 -15.23 -7.61 3.22
C PRO A 352 -15.82 -6.59 2.23
N PHE A 353 -16.76 -7.06 1.39
CA PHE A 353 -17.50 -6.23 0.41
C PHE A 353 -16.63 -5.57 -0.66
N SER A 354 -15.39 -6.01 -0.84
CA SER A 354 -14.53 -5.50 -1.90
C SER A 354 -14.94 -6.07 -3.26
N VAL A 355 -14.78 -5.27 -4.30
CA VAL A 355 -15.09 -5.63 -5.69
C VAL A 355 -13.83 -5.47 -6.53
N PHE A 356 -13.42 -6.53 -7.20
CA PHE A 356 -12.33 -6.51 -8.17
C PHE A 356 -12.91 -6.49 -9.57
N GLU A 357 -12.50 -5.50 -10.36
CA GLU A 357 -12.84 -5.42 -11.77
C GLU A 357 -12.07 -6.48 -12.58
N GLN A 358 -12.46 -6.65 -13.84
CA GLN A 358 -11.91 -7.68 -14.73
C GLN A 358 -10.38 -7.54 -14.87
N ASP A 359 -9.68 -8.68 -14.92
CA ASP A 359 -8.24 -8.83 -15.15
C ASP A 359 -7.33 -8.14 -14.13
N VAL A 360 -7.85 -7.77 -12.96
CA VAL A 360 -7.06 -7.20 -11.87
C VAL A 360 -6.12 -8.24 -11.28
N VAL A 361 -4.85 -7.86 -11.14
CA VAL A 361 -3.79 -8.68 -10.52
C VAL A 361 -3.33 -8.03 -9.21
N VAL A 362 -3.52 -8.74 -8.10
CA VAL A 362 -3.03 -8.36 -6.78
C VAL A 362 -1.75 -9.14 -6.49
N TRP A 363 -0.63 -8.44 -6.31
CA TRP A 363 0.68 -9.04 -6.03
C TRP A 363 0.76 -9.58 -4.59
N PRO A 364 1.75 -10.45 -4.27
CA PRO A 364 1.84 -11.10 -2.96
C PRO A 364 1.85 -10.14 -1.77
N ASP A 365 1.32 -10.63 -0.63
CA ASP A 365 1.34 -9.96 0.67
C ASP A 365 0.66 -8.57 0.67
N LYS A 366 -0.40 -8.39 -0.15
CA LYS A 366 -1.18 -7.14 -0.18
C LYS A 366 -2.41 -7.22 0.70
N LYS A 367 -2.71 -6.09 1.33
CA LYS A 367 -3.93 -5.92 2.12
C LYS A 367 -4.89 -4.97 1.40
N ILE A 368 -6.09 -5.44 1.13
CA ILE A 368 -7.18 -4.68 0.51
C ILE A 368 -8.18 -4.27 1.59
N ASP A 369 -8.45 -2.98 1.72
CA ASP A 369 -9.40 -2.48 2.70
C ASP A 369 -10.84 -2.93 2.37
N ALA A 370 -11.68 -3.02 3.41
CA ALA A 370 -13.10 -3.34 3.25
C ALA A 370 -13.81 -2.36 2.31
N ALA A 371 -14.77 -2.86 1.53
CA ALA A 371 -15.58 -2.09 0.58
C ALA A 371 -14.75 -1.33 -0.48
N SER A 372 -13.57 -1.82 -0.82
CA SER A 372 -12.73 -1.27 -1.90
C SER A 372 -13.25 -1.69 -3.27
N ILE A 373 -13.19 -0.77 -4.25
CA ILE A 373 -13.37 -1.08 -5.67
C ILE A 373 -11.99 -1.04 -6.32
N VAL A 374 -11.46 -2.22 -6.67
CA VAL A 374 -10.12 -2.37 -7.23
C VAL A 374 -10.24 -2.52 -8.74
N ASN A 375 -9.85 -1.49 -9.48
CA ASN A 375 -9.94 -1.42 -10.94
C ASN A 375 -8.58 -1.45 -11.65
N ASN A 376 -7.48 -1.44 -10.88
CA ASN A 376 -6.11 -1.52 -11.40
C ASN A 376 -5.31 -2.57 -10.64
N ASN A 377 -4.20 -3.02 -11.26
CA ASN A 377 -3.29 -3.96 -10.62
C ASN A 377 -2.66 -3.36 -9.35
N VAL A 378 -2.62 -4.15 -8.28
CA VAL A 378 -2.01 -3.76 -7.00
C VAL A 378 -0.62 -4.39 -6.93
N ILE A 379 0.41 -3.66 -7.39
CA ILE A 379 1.78 -4.16 -7.52
C ILE A 379 2.67 -3.59 -6.42
N TRP A 380 2.62 -2.28 -6.21
CA TRP A 380 3.44 -1.55 -5.27
C TRP A 380 2.65 -1.15 -4.03
N GLY A 381 3.35 -0.87 -2.91
CA GLY A 381 2.72 -0.59 -1.62
C GLY A 381 2.29 -1.87 -0.90
N ASP A 382 2.03 -1.72 0.38
CA ASP A 382 1.64 -2.85 1.24
C ASP A 382 0.11 -2.97 1.35
N ARG A 383 -0.62 -1.89 0.99
CA ARG A 383 -2.05 -1.76 1.19
C ARG A 383 -2.74 -0.98 0.08
N TYR A 384 -3.86 -1.47 -0.41
CA TYR A 384 -4.78 -0.74 -1.27
C TYR A 384 -5.85 -0.06 -0.41
N ARG A 385 -5.95 1.27 -0.51
CA ARG A 385 -6.88 2.09 0.28
C ARG A 385 -8.11 2.46 -0.53
N ASN A 386 -9.25 2.57 0.13
CA ASN A 386 -10.50 3.06 -0.46
C ASN A 386 -10.70 4.57 -0.25
N THR A 387 -9.74 5.26 0.36
CA THR A 387 -9.70 6.71 0.55
C THR A 387 -8.27 7.23 0.39
N LEU A 388 -8.13 8.41 -0.20
CA LEU A 388 -6.85 9.12 -0.29
C LEU A 388 -6.46 9.74 1.05
N PHE A 389 -7.47 10.20 1.83
CA PHE A 389 -7.23 11.01 3.02
C PHE A 389 -7.13 10.18 4.29
N GLU A 390 -6.09 10.43 5.06
CA GLU A 390 -5.94 10.01 6.45
C GLU A 390 -5.77 11.25 7.33
N ASN A 391 -6.69 11.50 8.26
CA ASN A 391 -6.71 12.72 9.10
C ASN A 391 -6.70 14.04 8.27
N GLY A 392 -7.33 14.04 7.11
CA GLY A 392 -7.36 15.19 6.19
C GLY A 392 -6.00 15.48 5.53
N VAL A 393 -5.17 14.45 5.38
CA VAL A 393 -3.86 14.49 4.70
C VAL A 393 -3.78 13.31 3.76
N ILE A 394 -3.24 13.51 2.57
CA ILE A 394 -2.89 12.43 1.65
C ILE A 394 -1.43 12.09 1.92
N SER A 395 -1.16 10.87 2.36
CA SER A 395 0.19 10.40 2.71
C SER A 395 0.51 9.06 2.05
N GLY A 396 1.78 8.85 1.69
CA GLY A 396 2.23 7.59 1.12
C GLY A 396 3.72 7.60 0.77
N LYS A 397 4.26 6.43 0.46
CA LYS A 397 5.64 6.26 0.00
C LYS A 397 5.80 6.81 -1.41
N VAL A 398 6.85 7.60 -1.61
CA VAL A 398 7.15 8.24 -2.92
C VAL A 398 7.50 7.19 -3.97
N ASN A 399 6.99 7.36 -5.19
CA ASN A 399 7.12 6.43 -6.33
C ASN A 399 6.55 5.02 -6.09
N VAL A 400 5.84 4.82 -4.99
CA VAL A 400 5.16 3.57 -4.65
C VAL A 400 3.66 3.83 -4.56
N GLU A 401 3.23 4.61 -3.55
CA GLU A 401 1.83 4.97 -3.33
C GLU A 401 1.51 6.36 -3.90
N ILE A 402 2.48 7.28 -3.86
CA ILE A 402 2.39 8.62 -4.46
C ILE A 402 3.42 8.73 -5.58
N SER A 403 3.02 8.39 -6.78
CA SER A 403 3.78 8.55 -8.03
C SER A 403 3.35 9.81 -8.79
N CYS A 404 4.02 10.14 -9.89
CA CYS A 404 3.69 11.30 -10.69
C CYS A 404 2.30 11.21 -11.36
N ASP A 405 1.89 10.02 -11.80
CA ASP A 405 0.57 9.76 -12.38
C ASP A 405 -0.54 9.89 -11.33
N VAL A 406 -0.35 9.32 -10.13
CA VAL A 406 -1.26 9.47 -8.98
C VAL A 406 -1.38 10.94 -8.59
N ALA A 407 -0.28 11.67 -8.51
CA ALA A 407 -0.29 13.09 -8.17
C ALA A 407 -1.03 13.96 -9.21
N CYS A 408 -0.87 13.65 -10.50
CA CYS A 408 -1.61 14.32 -11.57
C CYS A 408 -3.12 14.09 -11.41
N LYS A 409 -3.54 12.84 -11.21
CA LYS A 409 -4.95 12.48 -10.99
C LYS A 409 -5.54 13.14 -9.73
N ILE A 410 -4.76 13.25 -8.64
CA ILE A 410 -5.20 13.99 -7.44
C ILE A 410 -5.40 15.48 -7.78
N GLY A 411 -4.51 16.06 -8.57
CA GLY A 411 -4.63 17.44 -9.05
C GLY A 411 -5.88 17.66 -9.91
N GLU A 412 -6.16 16.74 -10.84
CA GLU A 412 -7.39 16.73 -11.63
C GLU A 412 -8.65 16.59 -10.76
N ALA A 413 -8.62 15.66 -9.79
CA ALA A 413 -9.73 15.42 -8.87
C ALA A 413 -10.04 16.65 -8.01
N PHE A 414 -9.01 17.26 -7.40
CA PHE A 414 -9.16 18.46 -6.58
C PHE A 414 -9.60 19.67 -7.40
N GLY A 415 -8.94 19.93 -8.53
CA GLY A 415 -9.28 21.04 -9.40
C GLY A 415 -10.67 20.94 -10.01
N SER A 416 -11.19 19.73 -10.24
CA SER A 416 -12.55 19.50 -10.73
C SER A 416 -13.64 19.90 -9.72
N GLN A 417 -13.32 20.00 -8.43
CA GLN A 417 -14.26 20.49 -7.40
C GLN A 417 -14.36 22.02 -7.37
N LEU A 418 -13.45 22.72 -8.03
CA LEU A 418 -13.42 24.19 -8.07
C LEU A 418 -13.93 24.70 -9.42
N PRO A 419 -14.52 25.92 -9.49
CA PRO A 419 -14.90 26.55 -10.76
C PRO A 419 -13.72 26.70 -11.73
N VAL A 420 -13.99 26.65 -13.03
CA VAL A 420 -12.97 26.93 -14.06
C VAL A 420 -12.45 28.36 -13.89
N GLY A 421 -11.14 28.56 -14.04
CA GLY A 421 -10.48 29.86 -13.84
C GLY A 421 -10.17 30.19 -12.37
N SER A 422 -10.60 29.36 -11.40
CA SER A 422 -10.23 29.54 -9.99
C SER A 422 -8.73 29.59 -9.79
N LYS A 423 -8.29 30.41 -8.82
CA LYS A 423 -6.88 30.50 -8.44
C LYS A 423 -6.59 29.60 -7.24
N VAL A 424 -5.53 28.80 -7.34
CA VAL A 424 -5.02 27.92 -6.29
C VAL A 424 -3.56 28.26 -6.00
N ILE A 425 -3.21 28.41 -4.72
CA ILE A 425 -1.82 28.60 -4.29
C ILE A 425 -1.18 27.24 -4.03
N VAL A 426 0.01 27.00 -4.59
CA VAL A 426 0.79 25.79 -4.31
C VAL A 426 2.15 26.15 -3.69
N GLY A 427 2.62 25.29 -2.79
CA GLY A 427 3.93 25.46 -2.18
C GLY A 427 4.47 24.15 -1.64
N ARG A 428 5.75 24.13 -1.30
CA ARG A 428 6.43 22.92 -0.82
C ARG A 428 7.54 23.24 0.18
N ASP A 429 8.03 22.20 0.83
CA ASP A 429 9.31 22.22 1.56
C ASP A 429 10.52 22.11 0.59
N TYR A 430 11.72 21.93 1.16
CA TYR A 430 12.96 21.85 0.37
C TYR A 430 13.22 20.51 -0.31
N ASP A 431 12.54 19.43 0.14
CA ASP A 431 12.81 18.08 -0.28
C ASP A 431 12.59 17.86 -1.79
N LYS A 432 13.33 16.90 -2.37
CA LYS A 432 13.28 16.58 -3.80
C LYS A 432 11.97 15.91 -4.19
N ALA A 433 11.44 15.03 -3.35
CA ALA A 433 10.21 14.30 -3.63
C ALA A 433 8.98 15.24 -3.69
N PRO A 434 8.71 16.10 -2.71
CA PRO A 434 7.71 17.15 -2.82
C PRO A 434 7.86 18.05 -4.05
N ARG A 435 9.09 18.35 -4.47
CA ARG A 435 9.36 19.12 -5.69
C ARG A 435 8.90 18.41 -6.96
N MET A 436 9.16 17.12 -7.06
CA MET A 436 8.79 16.29 -8.20
C MET A 436 7.26 16.13 -8.27
N ILE A 437 6.66 15.69 -7.18
CA ILE A 437 5.23 15.41 -7.08
C ILE A 437 4.38 16.66 -7.26
N LYS A 438 4.81 17.81 -6.71
CA LYS A 438 4.14 19.11 -6.95
C LYS A 438 4.02 19.43 -8.44
N ARG A 439 5.06 19.19 -9.24
CA ARG A 439 5.05 19.47 -10.69
C ARG A 439 4.01 18.63 -11.42
N ALA A 440 3.91 17.34 -11.09
CA ALA A 440 2.91 16.46 -11.66
C ALA A 440 1.48 16.86 -11.25
N PHE A 441 1.27 17.17 -9.98
CA PHE A 441 -0.01 17.65 -9.46
C PHE A 441 -0.47 18.95 -10.12
N VAL A 442 0.45 19.91 -10.31
CA VAL A 442 0.16 21.16 -11.00
C VAL A 442 -0.30 20.92 -12.43
N GLY A 443 0.34 19.98 -13.16
CA GLY A 443 -0.13 19.56 -14.49
C GLY A 443 -1.61 19.14 -14.49
N GLY A 444 -2.01 18.36 -13.47
CA GLY A 444 -3.41 17.97 -13.28
C GLY A 444 -4.35 19.17 -13.02
N LEU A 445 -3.94 20.14 -12.19
CA LEU A 445 -4.72 21.36 -11.98
C LEU A 445 -4.93 22.16 -13.27
N LEU A 446 -3.87 22.34 -14.06
CA LEU A 446 -3.92 23.09 -15.32
C LEU A 446 -4.85 22.43 -16.32
N SER A 447 -4.84 21.10 -16.41
CA SER A 447 -5.66 20.32 -17.36
C SER A 447 -7.15 20.48 -17.13
N VAL A 448 -7.56 20.84 -15.91
CA VAL A 448 -8.97 21.08 -15.53
C VAL A 448 -9.32 22.57 -15.40
N GLY A 449 -8.45 23.45 -15.92
CA GLY A 449 -8.73 24.89 -16.04
C GLY A 449 -8.47 25.71 -14.76
N ILE A 450 -7.58 25.27 -13.88
CA ILE A 450 -7.23 26.00 -12.64
C ILE A 450 -5.99 26.87 -12.85
N GLN A 451 -6.04 28.12 -12.41
CA GLN A 451 -4.92 29.06 -12.39
C GLN A 451 -4.06 28.79 -11.15
N VAL A 452 -2.77 28.60 -11.31
CA VAL A 452 -1.86 28.23 -10.23
C VAL A 452 -0.91 29.38 -9.90
N ILE A 453 -0.84 29.74 -8.59
CA ILE A 453 0.19 30.63 -8.05
C ILE A 453 1.19 29.75 -7.29
N ASP A 454 2.40 29.61 -7.80
CA ASP A 454 3.45 28.77 -7.21
C ASP A 454 4.38 29.59 -6.32
N LEU A 455 4.27 29.44 -5.00
CA LEU A 455 5.15 30.07 -4.02
C LEU A 455 6.48 29.33 -3.84
N ARG A 456 6.74 28.28 -4.65
CA ARG A 456 7.98 27.49 -4.60
C ARG A 456 8.21 26.88 -3.22
N VAL A 457 9.32 27.24 -2.57
CA VAL A 457 9.63 26.85 -1.20
C VAL A 457 9.07 27.88 -0.24
N VAL A 458 8.13 27.48 0.61
CA VAL A 458 7.43 28.39 1.52
C VAL A 458 7.01 27.66 2.79
N PRO A 459 7.11 28.27 3.99
CA PRO A 459 6.50 27.71 5.18
C PRO A 459 4.99 27.50 5.02
N PRO A 460 4.42 26.37 5.50
CA PRO A 460 2.99 26.12 5.34
C PRO A 460 2.12 27.17 6.04
N THR A 461 2.61 27.83 7.08
CA THR A 461 1.92 28.92 7.78
C THR A 461 1.79 30.14 6.91
N VAL A 462 2.85 30.53 6.18
CA VAL A 462 2.83 31.64 5.21
C VAL A 462 1.92 31.33 4.02
N LEU A 463 1.98 30.11 3.48
CA LEU A 463 1.09 29.69 2.39
C LEU A 463 -0.38 29.75 2.81
N ARG A 464 -0.73 29.21 3.96
CA ARG A 464 -2.10 29.23 4.48
C ARG A 464 -2.59 30.66 4.73
N TYR A 465 -1.72 31.53 5.24
CA TYR A 465 -2.04 32.94 5.40
C TYR A 465 -2.28 33.62 4.03
N ALA A 466 -1.45 33.31 3.04
CA ALA A 466 -1.63 33.85 1.69
C ALA A 466 -2.96 33.45 1.05
N ILE A 467 -3.45 32.22 1.35
CA ILE A 467 -4.79 31.77 0.92
C ILE A 467 -5.87 32.57 1.66
N ALA A 468 -5.85 32.56 2.99
CA ALA A 468 -6.90 33.16 3.81
C ALA A 468 -7.01 34.69 3.72
N SER A 469 -5.92 35.37 3.32
CA SER A 469 -5.88 36.84 3.23
C SER A 469 -6.23 37.40 1.85
N ASP A 470 -6.57 36.53 0.88
CA ASP A 470 -6.90 36.96 -0.50
C ASP A 470 -8.15 36.23 -0.99
N SER A 471 -9.27 36.95 -1.02
CA SER A 471 -10.56 36.40 -1.42
C SER A 471 -10.66 35.90 -2.88
N SER A 472 -9.66 36.22 -3.72
CA SER A 472 -9.58 35.68 -5.09
C SER A 472 -9.04 34.24 -5.14
N ILE A 473 -8.51 33.74 -4.02
CA ILE A 473 -7.92 32.41 -3.91
C ILE A 473 -8.97 31.43 -3.37
N MET A 474 -9.25 30.38 -4.12
CA MET A 474 -10.27 29.38 -3.81
C MET A 474 -9.73 28.15 -3.07
N GLY A 475 -8.42 28.08 -2.86
CA GLY A 475 -7.79 26.98 -2.13
C GLY A 475 -6.29 26.92 -2.30
N GLY A 476 -5.68 25.91 -1.73
CA GLY A 476 -4.24 25.71 -1.84
C GLY A 476 -3.78 24.31 -1.58
N VAL A 477 -2.51 24.06 -1.91
CA VAL A 477 -1.88 22.74 -1.76
C VAL A 477 -0.47 22.90 -1.22
N TYR A 478 -0.13 22.10 -0.23
CA TYR A 478 1.21 22.03 0.32
C TYR A 478 1.80 20.64 0.25
N PHE A 479 3.01 20.55 -0.25
CA PHE A 479 3.75 19.29 -0.42
C PHE A 479 4.92 19.25 0.56
N LYS A 480 4.98 18.22 1.39
CA LYS A 480 6.06 18.08 2.36
C LYS A 480 6.47 16.63 2.55
N ARG A 481 7.69 16.43 3.04
CA ARG A 481 8.15 15.14 3.53
C ARG A 481 7.32 14.70 4.74
N ASN A 482 7.07 13.39 4.86
CA ASN A 482 6.47 12.84 6.07
C ASN A 482 7.52 12.85 7.20
N PRO A 483 7.27 13.53 8.33
CA PRO A 483 8.23 13.60 9.42
C PRO A 483 8.48 12.25 10.11
N SER A 484 7.55 11.30 10.00
CA SER A 484 7.63 9.98 10.65
C SER A 484 8.16 8.88 9.72
N ASP A 485 8.20 9.11 8.39
CA ASP A 485 8.69 8.16 7.40
C ASP A 485 9.57 8.88 6.37
N PRO A 486 10.89 8.66 6.39
CA PRO A 486 11.81 9.27 5.42
C PRO A 486 11.53 8.97 3.94
N ALA A 487 10.91 7.82 3.65
CA ALA A 487 10.51 7.44 2.29
C ALA A 487 9.15 7.99 1.88
N GLY A 488 8.40 8.55 2.85
CA GLY A 488 7.05 9.04 2.69
C GLY A 488 6.97 10.54 2.44
N MET A 489 5.84 10.95 1.88
CA MET A 489 5.47 12.35 1.74
C MET A 489 4.00 12.58 2.09
N GLU A 490 3.67 13.85 2.29
CA GLU A 490 2.31 14.29 2.57
C GLU A 490 1.89 15.39 1.59
N ILE A 491 0.65 15.30 1.10
CA ILE A 491 -0.03 16.35 0.33
C ILE A 491 -1.19 16.88 1.19
N LEU A 492 -1.17 18.16 1.48
CA LEU A 492 -2.19 18.84 2.26
C LEU A 492 -3.00 19.73 1.33
N LEU A 493 -4.30 19.49 1.27
CA LEU A 493 -5.25 20.34 0.52
C LEU A 493 -5.93 21.31 1.48
N PHE A 494 -6.07 22.56 1.06
CA PHE A 494 -6.69 23.63 1.84
C PHE A 494 -7.84 24.27 1.08
N ASN A 495 -8.88 24.70 1.83
CA ASN A 495 -9.97 25.51 1.34
C ASN A 495 -9.57 27.00 1.27
N GLU A 496 -10.50 27.88 0.87
CA GLU A 496 -10.31 29.33 0.72
C GLU A 496 -9.97 30.05 2.04
N HIS A 497 -10.18 29.42 3.17
CA HIS A 497 -9.81 29.94 4.49
C HIS A 497 -8.43 29.46 4.99
N GLY A 498 -7.68 28.74 4.14
CA GLY A 498 -6.41 28.13 4.51
C GLY A 498 -6.56 26.97 5.52
N LEU A 499 -7.76 26.43 5.71
CA LEU A 499 -8.04 25.28 6.55
C LEU A 499 -7.97 23.98 5.73
N LYS A 500 -7.70 22.85 6.38
CA LYS A 500 -7.81 21.54 5.72
C LYS A 500 -9.22 21.37 5.16
N LEU A 501 -9.35 20.63 4.06
CA LEU A 501 -10.66 20.31 3.49
C LEU A 501 -11.56 19.65 4.53
N GLU A 502 -12.82 20.04 4.53
CA GLU A 502 -13.87 19.37 5.31
C GLU A 502 -14.11 17.94 4.81
N SER A 503 -14.77 17.13 5.64
CA SER A 503 -15.03 15.73 5.32
C SER A 503 -15.87 15.56 4.04
N SER A 504 -16.82 16.46 3.78
CA SER A 504 -17.63 16.49 2.56
C SER A 504 -16.80 16.72 1.31
N SER A 505 -15.93 17.74 1.34
CA SER A 505 -15.03 18.11 0.23
C SER A 505 -13.97 17.04 -0.01
N SER A 506 -13.40 16.47 1.06
CA SER A 506 -12.45 15.35 0.97
C SER A 506 -13.07 14.12 0.30
N LYS A 507 -14.32 13.77 0.67
CA LYS A 507 -15.06 12.68 0.02
C LYS A 507 -15.41 12.96 -1.44
N ALA A 508 -15.63 14.22 -1.82
CA ALA A 508 -15.87 14.59 -3.21
C ALA A 508 -14.60 14.39 -4.05
N VAL A 509 -13.43 14.78 -3.53
CA VAL A 509 -12.13 14.51 -4.17
C VAL A 509 -11.87 13.01 -4.28
N ASP A 510 -12.08 12.22 -3.21
CA ASP A 510 -11.96 10.75 -3.22
C ASP A 510 -12.83 10.14 -4.32
N LYS A 511 -14.11 10.52 -4.36
CA LYS A 511 -15.05 10.02 -5.36
C LYS A 511 -14.61 10.33 -6.79
N SER A 512 -14.14 11.54 -7.04
CA SER A 512 -13.64 11.95 -8.36
C SER A 512 -12.39 11.15 -8.73
N PHE A 513 -11.45 10.99 -7.80
CA PHE A 513 -10.21 10.24 -8.02
C PHE A 513 -10.46 8.76 -8.34
N PHE A 514 -11.21 8.04 -7.49
CA PHE A 514 -11.44 6.60 -7.67
C PHE A 514 -12.35 6.26 -8.85
N LYS A 515 -13.20 7.19 -9.28
CA LYS A 515 -14.02 7.04 -10.50
C LYS A 515 -13.35 7.56 -11.75
N GLU A 516 -12.20 8.22 -11.63
CA GLU A 516 -11.54 8.96 -12.72
C GLU A 516 -12.48 9.94 -13.43
N ASP A 517 -13.47 10.48 -12.67
CA ASP A 517 -14.44 11.42 -13.16
C ASP A 517 -13.89 12.86 -13.03
N PHE A 518 -13.04 13.22 -13.97
CA PHE A 518 -12.37 14.52 -14.02
C PHE A 518 -13.00 15.42 -15.08
N ARG A 519 -13.19 16.70 -14.74
CA ARG A 519 -13.58 17.69 -15.71
C ARG A 519 -12.55 17.76 -16.85
N ARG A 520 -13.01 17.96 -18.08
CA ARG A 520 -12.15 18.26 -19.23
C ARG A 520 -12.53 19.65 -19.73
N VAL A 521 -11.55 20.51 -19.93
CA VAL A 521 -11.74 21.86 -20.45
C VAL A 521 -11.23 21.96 -21.90
N ASP A 522 -11.77 22.92 -22.65
CA ASP A 522 -11.26 23.26 -23.99
C ASP A 522 -9.82 23.80 -23.89
N HIS A 523 -9.04 23.68 -24.97
CA HIS A 523 -7.65 24.14 -25.00
C HIS A 523 -7.48 25.65 -24.67
N THR A 524 -8.51 26.44 -24.87
CA THR A 524 -8.52 27.88 -24.54
C THR A 524 -8.74 28.17 -23.06
N GLN A 525 -9.20 27.18 -22.30
CA GLN A 525 -9.51 27.24 -20.87
C GLN A 525 -8.47 26.55 -19.98
N ILE A 526 -7.40 26.02 -20.58
CA ILE A 526 -6.30 25.44 -19.83
C ILE A 526 -5.72 26.48 -18.88
N GLY A 527 -5.43 26.06 -17.63
CA GLY A 527 -4.89 26.94 -16.61
C GLY A 527 -3.47 27.43 -16.93
N SER A 528 -3.03 28.45 -16.21
CA SER A 528 -1.67 28.97 -16.29
C SER A 528 -0.98 28.97 -14.93
N ILE A 529 0.36 29.07 -14.93
CA ILE A 529 1.18 29.15 -13.71
C ILE A 529 1.75 30.58 -13.60
N THR A 530 1.66 31.12 -12.38
CA THR A 530 2.34 32.36 -12.01
C THR A 530 3.33 32.06 -10.88
N ASP A 531 4.63 32.27 -11.10
CA ASP A 531 5.69 31.91 -10.14
C ASP A 531 6.81 32.96 -10.04
N ASN A 532 6.51 34.24 -10.33
CA ASN A 532 7.50 35.30 -10.27
C ASN A 532 7.86 35.69 -8.81
N GLU A 533 9.11 36.13 -8.60
CA GLU A 533 9.64 36.46 -7.28
C GLU A 533 8.88 37.63 -6.61
N MET A 534 8.38 38.57 -7.37
CA MET A 534 7.63 39.71 -6.85
C MET A 534 6.34 39.30 -6.15
N ILE A 535 5.62 38.32 -6.69
CA ILE A 535 4.40 37.78 -6.06
C ILE A 535 4.77 36.96 -4.79
N ILE A 536 5.86 36.19 -4.85
CA ILE A 536 6.32 35.43 -3.71
C ILE A 536 6.69 36.36 -2.55
N GLU A 537 7.50 37.38 -2.83
CA GLU A 537 7.93 38.39 -1.85
C GLU A 537 6.75 39.18 -1.26
N GLU A 538 5.80 39.56 -2.11
CA GLU A 538 4.56 40.23 -1.66
C GLU A 538 3.81 39.38 -0.61
N ARG A 539 3.67 38.06 -0.81
CA ARG A 539 2.99 37.17 0.15
C ARG A 539 3.73 37.08 1.47
N TYR A 540 5.06 37.01 1.45
CA TYR A 540 5.88 37.07 2.65
C TYR A 540 5.72 38.43 3.39
N ASN A 541 5.77 39.51 2.67
CA ASN A 541 5.65 40.87 3.26
C ASN A 541 4.27 41.10 3.87
N ARG A 542 3.19 40.59 3.25
CA ARG A 542 1.84 40.64 3.85
C ARG A 542 1.77 39.89 5.15
N TYR A 543 2.40 38.71 5.23
CA TYR A 543 2.46 37.93 6.48
C TYR A 543 3.22 38.70 7.57
N VAL A 544 4.43 39.18 7.26
CA VAL A 544 5.27 39.96 8.22
C VAL A 544 4.54 41.22 8.70
N SER A 545 3.96 41.99 7.79
CA SER A 545 3.21 43.22 8.12
C SER A 545 2.02 42.91 9.06
N ARG A 546 1.28 41.82 8.81
CA ARG A 546 0.13 41.44 9.66
C ARG A 546 0.58 41.02 11.05
N VAL A 547 1.65 40.24 11.19
CA VAL A 547 2.23 39.89 12.47
C VAL A 547 2.66 41.15 13.23
N SER A 548 3.35 42.08 12.54
CA SER A 548 3.81 43.36 13.13
C SER A 548 2.67 44.28 13.59
N GLN A 549 1.51 44.20 12.96
CA GLN A 549 0.31 44.95 13.37
C GLN A 549 -0.34 44.40 14.63
N LEU A 550 -0.25 43.06 14.85
CA LEU A 550 -0.96 42.39 15.92
C LEU A 550 -0.12 42.17 17.18
N ILE A 551 1.19 42.15 17.05
CA ILE A 551 2.12 41.96 18.15
C ILE A 551 2.60 43.34 18.66
N ASP A 552 2.41 43.58 19.96
CA ASP A 552 2.91 44.78 20.64
C ASP A 552 4.43 44.63 20.92
N SER A 553 5.21 44.86 19.85
CA SER A 553 6.68 44.77 19.95
C SER A 553 7.28 45.79 20.90
N LYS A 554 6.62 46.96 21.12
CA LYS A 554 7.06 47.95 22.07
C LYS A 554 7.00 47.37 23.49
N ALA A 555 5.90 46.77 23.88
CA ALA A 555 5.80 46.12 25.21
C ALA A 555 6.85 45.03 25.42
N ILE A 556 7.17 44.23 24.40
CA ILE A 556 8.21 43.20 24.45
C ILE A 556 9.58 43.85 24.66
N ASN A 557 9.93 44.83 23.84
CA ASN A 557 11.24 45.49 23.88
C ASN A 557 11.43 46.32 25.15
N ASP A 558 10.42 47.08 25.63
CA ASP A 558 10.47 47.83 26.87
C ASP A 558 10.60 46.94 28.10
N SER A 559 10.12 45.65 28.04
CA SER A 559 10.26 44.69 29.16
C SER A 559 11.66 44.08 29.26
N GLY A 560 12.49 44.18 28.20
CA GLY A 560 13.81 43.59 28.13
C GLY A 560 13.80 42.04 28.07
N ILE A 561 12.67 41.41 27.72
CA ILE A 561 12.57 39.97 27.53
C ILE A 561 13.48 39.50 26.39
N ARG A 562 14.31 38.48 26.69
CA ARG A 562 15.23 37.83 25.74
C ARG A 562 14.83 36.40 25.51
N ALA A 563 14.79 35.99 24.24
CA ALA A 563 14.34 34.67 23.84
C ALA A 563 15.34 33.96 22.92
N VAL A 564 15.35 32.63 22.98
CA VAL A 564 16.04 31.78 21.98
C VAL A 564 15.03 30.99 21.17
N PHE A 565 15.26 30.92 19.86
CA PHE A 565 14.44 30.19 18.87
C PHE A 565 15.29 29.11 18.19
N ASP A 566 15.01 27.86 18.42
CA ASP A 566 15.60 26.77 17.64
C ASP A 566 14.65 26.39 16.51
N LEU A 567 15.10 26.46 15.26
CA LEU A 567 14.30 26.20 14.08
C LEU A 567 14.39 24.74 13.60
N MET A 568 15.04 23.87 14.40
CA MET A 568 15.14 22.43 14.18
C MET A 568 15.46 22.05 12.73
N TYR A 569 16.37 22.79 12.09
CA TYR A 569 16.83 22.58 10.70
C TYR A 569 15.72 22.62 9.63
N GLY A 570 14.56 23.20 9.97
CA GLY A 570 13.38 23.21 9.12
C GLY A 570 13.23 24.48 8.27
N ILE A 571 12.05 24.59 7.64
CA ILE A 571 11.68 25.69 6.75
C ILE A 571 11.45 27.03 7.49
N GLY A 572 11.41 27.01 8.83
CA GLY A 572 11.25 28.22 9.66
C GLY A 572 12.28 29.31 9.37
N LYS A 573 13.46 28.94 8.86
CA LYS A 573 14.52 29.89 8.43
C LYS A 573 14.05 30.93 7.41
N GLU A 574 13.01 30.64 6.65
CA GLU A 574 12.50 31.53 5.59
C GLU A 574 11.68 32.69 6.15
N ILE A 575 11.12 32.55 7.35
CA ILE A 575 10.19 33.52 7.91
C ILE A 575 10.56 34.03 9.29
N VAL A 576 11.09 33.17 10.20
CA VAL A 576 11.35 33.56 11.59
C VAL A 576 12.32 34.73 11.69
N PRO A 577 13.50 34.72 11.01
CA PRO A 577 14.41 35.85 11.06
C PRO A 577 13.81 37.15 10.53
N LYS A 578 13.02 37.08 9.48
CA LYS A 578 12.36 38.25 8.85
C LYS A 578 11.38 38.92 9.84
N VAL A 579 10.56 38.10 10.54
CA VAL A 579 9.58 38.62 11.50
C VAL A 579 10.28 39.19 12.74
N LEU A 580 11.24 38.48 13.32
CA LEU A 580 11.96 38.94 14.53
C LEU A 580 12.72 40.24 14.23
N SER A 581 13.35 40.36 13.06
CA SER A 581 14.01 41.62 12.60
C SER A 581 13.02 42.76 12.43
N ALA A 582 11.85 42.52 11.83
CA ALA A 582 10.81 43.53 11.65
C ALA A 582 10.25 44.06 12.97
N LEU A 583 10.18 43.21 13.99
CA LEU A 583 9.72 43.55 15.35
C LEU A 583 10.84 44.09 16.28
N GLN A 584 12.08 44.03 15.81
CA GLN A 584 13.26 44.44 16.56
C GLN A 584 13.41 43.75 17.94
N ILE A 585 12.94 42.48 18.06
CA ILE A 585 13.01 41.70 19.28
C ILE A 585 14.43 41.17 19.48
N GLU A 586 15.01 41.34 20.70
CA GLU A 586 16.30 40.74 21.05
C GLU A 586 16.17 39.22 21.12
N ASN A 587 16.95 38.51 20.33
CA ASN A 587 16.80 37.07 20.19
C ASN A 587 18.10 36.36 19.82
N ILE A 588 18.13 35.04 20.08
CA ILE A 588 19.13 34.10 19.57
C ILE A 588 18.40 33.10 18.65
N ILE A 589 18.91 32.89 17.46
CA ILE A 589 18.35 31.89 16.53
C ILE A 589 19.35 30.76 16.36
N LEU A 590 18.89 29.51 16.59
CA LEU A 590 19.68 28.30 16.45
C LEU A 590 19.14 27.48 15.27
N ASN A 591 20.03 26.66 14.68
CA ASN A 591 19.68 25.67 13.66
C ASN A 591 18.86 26.25 12.48
N ALA A 592 19.14 27.52 12.11
CA ALA A 592 18.46 28.26 11.06
C ALA A 592 18.98 27.92 9.64
N HIS A 593 19.22 26.66 9.36
CA HIS A 593 19.56 26.14 8.05
C HIS A 593 18.82 24.83 7.79
N PHE A 594 18.54 24.54 6.54
CA PHE A 594 17.91 23.28 6.16
C PHE A 594 18.96 22.16 6.16
N ASP A 595 18.63 21.02 6.80
CA ASP A 595 19.49 19.84 6.85
C ASP A 595 18.64 18.56 6.74
N GLU A 596 18.66 17.96 5.55
CA GLU A 596 17.87 16.78 5.20
C GLU A 596 18.25 15.55 6.07
N ILE A 597 19.55 15.40 6.37
CA ILE A 597 20.04 14.25 7.16
C ILE A 597 19.51 14.33 8.59
N LYS A 598 19.56 15.52 9.18
CA LYS A 598 19.06 15.74 10.55
C LYS A 598 17.53 15.60 10.61
N LEU A 599 16.83 16.08 9.62
CA LEU A 599 15.37 15.92 9.53
C LEU A 599 14.94 14.46 9.34
N SER A 600 15.82 13.61 8.80
CA SER A 600 15.56 12.15 8.69
C SER A 600 15.64 11.42 10.02
N ASN A 601 16.26 12.03 11.03
CA ASN A 601 16.36 11.50 12.39
C ASN A 601 15.84 12.54 13.40
N LEU A 602 14.62 13.01 13.15
CA LEU A 602 14.02 14.14 13.89
C LEU A 602 13.95 13.87 15.39
N GLU A 603 13.65 12.67 15.83
CA GLU A 603 13.53 12.30 17.24
C GLU A 603 14.85 12.50 18.01
N TYR A 604 15.96 12.05 17.44
CA TYR A 604 17.28 12.28 18.05
C TYR A 604 17.62 13.76 18.14
N TYR A 605 17.41 14.51 17.05
CA TYR A 605 17.74 15.94 17.01
C TYR A 605 16.77 16.79 17.84
N GLU A 606 15.50 16.37 18.00
CA GLU A 606 14.57 16.99 18.95
C GLU A 606 15.09 16.90 20.38
N LYS A 607 15.53 15.70 20.80
CA LYS A 607 16.13 15.51 22.14
C LYS A 607 17.34 16.41 22.34
N LYS A 608 18.24 16.43 21.35
CA LYS A 608 19.44 17.28 21.40
C LYS A 608 19.10 18.75 21.43
N SER A 609 18.18 19.24 20.59
CA SER A 609 17.72 20.63 20.61
C SER A 609 17.11 21.03 21.96
N LYS A 610 16.33 20.14 22.61
CA LYS A 610 15.83 20.36 23.96
C LYS A 610 16.96 20.61 24.97
N GLU A 611 17.98 19.75 24.95
CA GLU A 611 19.13 19.86 25.84
C GLU A 611 19.95 21.15 25.60
N ASP A 612 20.21 21.46 24.31
CA ASP A 612 21.01 22.62 23.92
C ASP A 612 20.29 23.95 24.29
N VAL A 613 18.99 24.06 23.94
CA VAL A 613 18.20 25.26 24.28
C VAL A 613 18.04 25.41 25.80
N SER A 614 17.78 24.32 26.54
CA SER A 614 17.71 24.35 28.02
C SER A 614 18.99 24.88 28.65
N LYS A 615 20.16 24.45 28.17
CA LYS A 615 21.46 24.93 28.64
C LYS A 615 21.70 26.41 28.29
N ILE A 616 21.33 26.84 27.08
CA ILE A 616 21.48 28.22 26.61
C ILE A 616 20.60 29.15 27.45
N VAL A 617 19.31 28.78 27.64
CA VAL A 617 18.40 29.58 28.47
C VAL A 617 18.95 29.78 29.88
N SER A 618 19.33 28.68 30.55
CA SER A 618 19.84 28.73 31.94
C SER A 618 21.18 29.43 32.06
N SER A 619 22.11 29.20 31.09
CA SER A 619 23.48 29.77 31.18
C SER A 619 23.53 31.25 30.83
N LEU A 620 22.71 31.73 29.89
CA LEU A 620 22.67 33.14 29.49
C LEU A 620 21.58 33.93 30.22
N GLY A 621 20.81 33.30 31.11
CA GLY A 621 19.72 33.92 31.84
C GLY A 621 18.64 34.48 30.92
N LEU A 622 18.27 33.74 29.87
CA LEU A 622 17.18 34.10 28.97
C LEU A 622 15.82 33.82 29.64
N ASP A 623 14.79 34.51 29.18
CA ASP A 623 13.46 34.41 29.80
C ASP A 623 12.64 33.25 29.21
N VAL A 624 12.91 32.84 28.00
CA VAL A 624 12.17 31.72 27.34
C VAL A 624 12.94 31.13 26.19
N GLY A 625 12.78 29.80 26.00
CA GLY A 625 13.22 29.05 24.82
C GLY A 625 12.05 28.49 24.02
N PHE A 626 12.17 28.57 22.70
CA PHE A 626 11.21 28.02 21.74
C PHE A 626 11.90 27.02 20.82
N LEU A 627 11.40 25.79 20.75
CA LEU A 627 11.69 24.90 19.64
C LEU A 627 10.55 25.00 18.64
N ILE A 628 10.82 25.52 17.44
CA ILE A 628 9.86 25.58 16.35
C ILE A 628 10.09 24.38 15.42
N TYR A 629 9.12 23.49 15.36
CA TYR A 629 9.21 22.29 14.54
C TYR A 629 9.36 22.60 13.06
N PRO A 630 9.95 21.69 12.27
CA PRO A 630 10.38 21.97 10.90
C PRO A 630 9.35 22.61 9.98
N HIS A 631 8.06 22.38 10.18
CA HIS A 631 6.97 22.93 9.37
C HIS A 631 6.23 24.11 10.02
N THR A 632 6.83 24.77 11.04
CA THR A 632 6.33 26.01 11.67
C THR A 632 4.93 25.95 12.29
N GLN A 633 4.35 24.75 12.44
CA GLN A 633 2.98 24.57 12.97
C GLN A 633 2.93 24.08 14.42
N ARG A 634 4.05 23.61 14.94
CA ARG A 634 4.20 23.13 16.32
C ARG A 634 5.37 23.83 16.99
N ARG A 635 5.24 24.05 18.27
CA ARG A 635 6.32 24.55 19.12
C ARG A 635 6.39 23.75 20.42
N LEU A 636 7.52 23.86 21.08
CA LEU A 636 7.75 23.42 22.45
C LEU A 636 8.31 24.58 23.23
N LEU A 637 7.96 24.65 24.51
CA LEU A 637 8.34 25.75 25.40
C LEU A 637 9.39 25.30 26.42
N ILE A 638 10.35 26.19 26.70
CA ILE A 638 11.36 26.04 27.74
C ILE A 638 11.31 27.30 28.61
N ASP A 639 11.16 27.10 29.92
CA ASP A 639 11.06 28.22 30.88
C ASP A 639 12.41 28.88 31.17
N ASP A 640 12.38 30.00 31.92
CA ASP A 640 13.53 30.81 32.33
C ASP A 640 14.55 30.05 33.21
N LYS A 641 14.22 28.86 33.70
CA LYS A 641 15.12 27.94 34.41
C LYS A 641 15.73 26.87 33.50
N GLY A 642 15.38 26.86 32.22
CA GLY A 642 15.81 25.85 31.29
C GLY A 642 15.01 24.53 31.37
N ARG A 643 13.86 24.51 32.05
CA ARG A 643 13.00 23.35 32.14
C ARG A 643 12.08 23.27 30.90
N VAL A 644 12.02 22.12 30.26
CA VAL A 644 11.10 21.83 29.15
C VAL A 644 9.71 21.63 29.73
N LEU A 645 8.73 22.41 29.28
CA LEU A 645 7.34 22.26 29.69
C LEU A 645 6.71 21.06 28.97
N ASP A 646 5.96 20.26 29.71
CA ASP A 646 5.13 19.22 29.12
C ASP A 646 3.90 19.83 28.39
N ARG A 647 3.08 18.96 27.79
CA ARG A 647 1.90 19.37 26.99
C ARG A 647 0.88 20.14 27.86
N MET A 648 0.63 19.63 29.08
CA MET A 648 -0.35 20.22 29.98
C MET A 648 0.16 21.52 30.62
N GLU A 649 1.42 21.54 30.99
CA GLU A 649 2.07 22.76 31.49
C GLU A 649 2.06 23.85 30.42
N SER A 650 2.34 23.51 29.17
CA SER A 650 2.34 24.45 28.02
C SER A 650 0.99 25.10 27.79
N ILE A 651 -0.12 24.32 27.82
CA ILE A 651 -1.46 24.89 27.62
C ILE A 651 -1.89 25.69 28.85
N ASN A 652 -1.63 25.18 30.06
CA ASN A 652 -2.00 25.85 31.29
C ASN A 652 -1.28 27.20 31.44
N ALA A 653 -0.01 27.29 31.04
CA ALA A 653 0.72 28.54 31.02
C ALA A 653 0.08 29.59 30.10
N VAL A 654 -0.35 29.20 28.91
CA VAL A 654 -1.06 30.11 27.99
C VAL A 654 -2.41 30.52 28.55
N LEU A 655 -3.19 29.59 29.12
CA LEU A 655 -4.49 29.90 29.73
C LEU A 655 -4.35 30.85 30.93
N GLU A 656 -3.37 30.61 31.80
CA GLU A 656 -3.11 31.44 32.98
C GLU A 656 -2.69 32.87 32.57
N LEU A 657 -1.80 33.02 31.59
CA LEU A 657 -1.43 34.33 31.06
C LEU A 657 -2.61 35.07 30.47
N MET A 658 -3.47 34.35 29.75
CA MET A 658 -4.69 34.95 29.20
C MET A 658 -5.70 35.32 30.29
N ASP A 659 -5.84 34.53 31.35
CA ASP A 659 -6.71 34.84 32.47
C ASP A 659 -6.23 36.10 33.23
N ILE A 660 -4.91 36.20 33.50
CA ILE A 660 -4.33 37.39 34.09
C ILE A 660 -4.55 38.64 33.22
N GLN A 661 -4.30 38.51 31.91
CA GLN A 661 -4.49 39.61 30.95
C GLN A 661 -5.96 40.02 30.87
N ALA A 662 -6.89 39.07 30.82
CA ALA A 662 -8.33 39.30 30.79
C ALA A 662 -8.80 40.05 32.05
N GLY A 663 -8.28 39.65 33.22
CA GLY A 663 -8.55 40.34 34.49
C GLY A 663 -8.08 41.79 34.51
N ARG A 664 -6.85 42.05 33.98
CA ARG A 664 -6.30 43.44 33.87
C ARG A 664 -7.13 44.32 32.92
N LEU A 665 -7.68 43.74 31.88
CA LEU A 665 -8.51 44.44 30.91
C LEU A 665 -9.98 44.55 31.34
N ASN A 666 -10.34 43.94 32.45
CA ASN A 666 -11.71 43.76 32.94
C ASN A 666 -12.65 43.19 31.86
N LYS A 667 -12.15 42.15 31.17
CA LYS A 667 -12.83 41.44 30.08
C LYS A 667 -12.87 39.93 30.35
N ARG A 668 -13.68 39.21 29.65
CA ARG A 668 -13.61 37.76 29.56
C ARG A 668 -13.13 37.33 28.20
N PHE A 669 -12.19 36.41 28.16
CA PHE A 669 -11.74 35.80 26.90
C PHE A 669 -12.40 34.45 26.65
N ASN A 670 -12.79 34.24 25.40
CA ASN A 670 -13.42 33.01 24.94
C ASN A 670 -12.37 32.01 24.45
N VAL A 671 -12.33 30.84 25.03
CA VAL A 671 -11.36 29.77 24.69
C VAL A 671 -12.10 28.53 24.21
N LEU A 672 -11.67 27.98 23.06
CA LEU A 672 -12.16 26.72 22.53
C LEU A 672 -11.11 25.62 22.72
N LEU A 673 -11.51 24.55 23.41
CA LEU A 673 -10.72 23.34 23.62
C LEU A 673 -11.44 22.11 23.04
N PRO A 674 -10.74 21.02 22.71
CA PRO A 674 -11.36 19.76 22.29
C PRO A 674 -12.23 19.15 23.41
N SER A 675 -13.24 18.37 23.02
CA SER A 675 -14.16 17.68 23.94
C SER A 675 -13.44 16.78 24.95
N TRP A 676 -12.36 16.16 24.51
CA TRP A 676 -11.52 15.27 25.34
C TRP A 676 -10.43 15.99 26.15
N SER A 677 -10.39 17.32 26.11
CA SER A 677 -9.41 18.05 26.95
C SER A 677 -9.78 17.94 28.43
N PRO A 678 -8.76 17.97 29.31
CA PRO A 678 -8.96 17.99 30.76
C PRO A 678 -9.82 19.15 31.20
N ASP A 679 -10.63 18.93 32.26
CA ASP A 679 -11.56 19.93 32.80
C ASP A 679 -11.42 20.19 34.32
N LEU A 680 -10.52 19.46 34.98
CA LEU A 680 -10.36 19.55 36.44
C LEU A 680 -10.02 20.96 36.93
N ASN A 681 -9.22 21.71 36.19
CA ASN A 681 -8.74 23.03 36.58
C ASN A 681 -9.53 24.19 35.96
N ASP A 682 -10.67 23.96 35.29
CA ASP A 682 -11.44 25.05 34.67
C ASP A 682 -11.88 26.15 35.66
N GLY A 683 -12.25 25.78 36.89
CA GLY A 683 -12.62 26.72 37.94
C GLY A 683 -11.48 27.59 38.49
N TYR A 684 -10.23 27.29 38.15
CA TYR A 684 -9.10 28.09 38.49
C TYR A 684 -9.06 29.41 37.70
N PHE A 685 -9.51 29.34 36.40
CA PHE A 685 -9.48 30.50 35.51
C PHE A 685 -10.75 31.34 35.67
N LYS A 686 -10.64 32.52 36.25
CA LYS A 686 -11.78 33.37 36.61
C LYS A 686 -12.32 34.21 35.47
N HIS A 687 -11.46 34.56 34.51
CA HIS A 687 -11.78 35.51 33.44
C HIS A 687 -11.81 34.84 32.06
N LEU A 688 -11.76 33.48 32.01
CA LEU A 688 -11.88 32.72 30.81
C LEU A 688 -13.27 32.07 30.70
N ASN A 689 -13.85 32.13 29.52
CA ASN A 689 -15.02 31.32 29.11
C ASN A 689 -14.53 30.13 28.32
N ILE A 690 -14.29 29.00 29.00
CA ILE A 690 -13.80 27.77 28.33
C ILE A 690 -14.98 27.00 27.77
N ARG A 691 -14.99 26.83 26.45
CA ARG A 691 -15.93 25.99 25.72
C ARG A 691 -15.22 24.77 25.17
N ARG A 692 -15.85 23.58 25.26
CA ARG A 692 -15.34 22.33 24.67
C ARG A 692 -16.22 21.92 23.53
N GLY A 693 -15.59 21.53 22.42
CA GLY A 693 -16.34 21.14 21.22
C GLY A 693 -15.43 20.70 20.09
N LYS A 694 -16.07 20.28 19.03
CA LYS A 694 -15.42 19.93 17.78
C LYS A 694 -15.24 21.18 16.93
N TYR A 695 -14.03 21.39 16.43
CA TYR A 695 -13.70 22.54 15.59
C TYR A 695 -14.69 22.73 14.40
N ASN A 696 -15.07 21.61 13.76
CA ASN A 696 -15.95 21.62 12.58
C ASN A 696 -17.43 21.87 12.91
N ASP A 697 -17.82 21.92 14.19
CA ASP A 697 -19.19 22.22 14.59
C ASP A 697 -19.47 23.72 14.66
N PHE A 698 -18.45 24.55 14.42
CA PHE A 698 -18.53 26.00 14.46
C PHE A 698 -18.37 26.56 13.06
N THR A 699 -19.13 27.59 12.74
CA THR A 699 -18.93 28.42 11.55
C THR A 699 -17.62 29.19 11.64
N ILE A 700 -17.12 29.68 10.50
CA ILE A 700 -15.91 30.51 10.47
C ILE A 700 -16.06 31.78 11.32
N GLU A 701 -17.24 32.40 11.30
CA GLU A 701 -17.57 33.57 12.13
C GLU A 701 -17.53 33.26 13.62
N GLU A 702 -18.10 32.14 14.03
CA GLU A 702 -18.06 31.70 15.43
C GLU A 702 -16.64 31.39 15.87
N LEU A 703 -15.83 30.75 15.01
CA LEU A 703 -14.41 30.49 15.30
C LEU A 703 -13.61 31.78 15.46
N LYS A 704 -13.88 32.80 14.66
CA LYS A 704 -13.29 34.13 14.80
C LYS A 704 -13.72 34.89 16.09
N GLY A 705 -14.81 34.46 16.72
CA GLY A 705 -15.26 34.98 18.00
C GLY A 705 -14.53 34.44 19.23
N PHE A 706 -13.63 33.46 19.06
CA PHE A 706 -12.75 33.00 20.13
C PHE A 706 -11.44 33.81 20.17
N ASP A 707 -10.91 34.02 21.37
CA ASP A 707 -9.61 34.65 21.58
C ASP A 707 -8.46 33.64 21.48
N LEU A 708 -8.75 32.37 21.80
CA LEU A 708 -7.82 31.23 21.69
C LEU A 708 -8.55 29.95 21.28
N ILE A 709 -7.95 29.23 20.33
CA ILE A 709 -8.33 27.86 19.99
C ILE A 709 -7.11 26.98 20.19
N SER A 710 -7.18 25.99 21.08
CA SER A 710 -6.04 25.13 21.39
C SER A 710 -6.37 23.65 21.28
N LYS A 711 -5.33 22.84 21.09
CA LYS A 711 -5.36 21.38 21.30
C LYS A 711 -4.68 21.04 22.62
N VAL A 712 -4.86 19.81 23.07
CA VAL A 712 -4.27 19.30 24.31
C VAL A 712 -2.73 19.26 24.28
N ASP A 713 -2.12 19.36 23.11
CA ASP A 713 -0.67 19.36 22.90
C ASP A 713 0.04 20.71 23.19
N GLY A 714 -0.69 21.70 23.70
CA GLY A 714 -0.16 23.04 23.98
C GLY A 714 0.03 23.93 22.75
N ASN A 715 -0.27 23.42 21.56
CA ASN A 715 -0.23 24.19 20.32
C ASN A 715 -1.58 24.85 20.06
N CYS A 716 -1.56 26.14 19.87
CA CYS A 716 -2.75 26.96 19.77
C CYS A 716 -2.76 27.82 18.50
N SER A 717 -3.93 28.33 18.16
CA SER A 717 -4.16 29.38 17.20
C SER A 717 -4.87 30.57 17.88
N PHE A 718 -4.53 31.75 17.40
CA PHE A 718 -5.16 33.00 17.80
C PHE A 718 -6.00 33.49 16.61
N PRO A 719 -7.32 33.41 16.66
CA PRO A 719 -8.21 33.74 15.54
C PRO A 719 -8.07 35.18 15.02
N GLU A 720 -7.57 36.11 15.84
CA GLU A 720 -7.22 37.47 15.38
C GLU A 720 -6.17 37.50 14.26
N PHE A 721 -5.32 36.45 14.19
CA PHE A 721 -4.32 36.26 13.15
C PHE A 721 -4.71 35.13 12.19
N SER A 722 -4.96 33.94 12.72
CA SER A 722 -5.28 32.76 11.94
C SER A 722 -6.11 31.73 12.68
N LEU A 723 -6.99 31.03 11.94
CA LEU A 723 -7.76 29.92 12.48
C LEU A 723 -6.97 28.61 12.55
N TYR A 724 -5.79 28.55 11.97
CA TYR A 724 -4.88 27.40 12.00
C TYR A 724 -3.68 27.68 12.91
N ARG A 725 -2.99 26.62 13.33
CA ARG A 725 -1.82 26.74 14.20
C ARG A 725 -0.65 27.37 13.48
N ASP A 726 -0.09 28.41 14.09
CA ASP A 726 1.11 29.10 13.69
C ASP A 726 2.05 29.22 14.89
N ALA A 727 3.13 28.43 14.87
CA ALA A 727 4.05 28.35 15.98
C ALA A 727 4.81 29.67 16.23
N LEU A 728 5.13 30.40 15.15
CA LEU A 728 5.81 31.68 15.26
C LEU A 728 4.91 32.73 15.90
N PHE A 729 3.70 32.92 15.35
CA PHE A 729 2.77 33.90 15.90
C PHE A 729 2.42 33.59 17.37
N ALA A 730 2.15 32.31 17.66
CA ALA A 730 1.84 31.88 19.01
C ALA A 730 3.02 32.07 19.99
N SER A 731 4.28 31.94 19.52
CA SER A 731 5.46 32.25 20.36
C SER A 731 5.59 33.73 20.62
N LEU A 732 5.39 34.58 19.64
CA LEU A 732 5.40 36.02 19.78
C LEU A 732 4.28 36.55 20.71
N LYS A 733 3.09 35.96 20.59
CA LYS A 733 1.95 36.26 21.48
C LYS A 733 2.23 35.87 22.91
N LEU A 734 2.92 34.73 23.12
CA LEU A 734 3.38 34.35 24.47
C LEU A 734 4.38 35.38 25.04
N LEU A 735 5.37 35.83 24.23
CA LEU A 735 6.32 36.88 24.63
C LEU A 735 5.59 38.17 25.02
N GLU A 736 4.63 38.61 24.19
CA GLU A 736 3.81 39.79 24.51
C GLU A 736 3.05 39.64 25.82
N LEU A 737 2.43 38.47 26.06
CA LEU A 737 1.70 38.21 27.30
C LEU A 737 2.62 38.18 28.52
N LEU A 738 3.80 37.56 28.42
CA LEU A 738 4.80 37.58 29.49
C LEU A 738 5.25 39.01 29.81
N ALA A 739 5.57 39.79 28.76
CA ALA A 739 5.97 41.18 28.89
C ALA A 739 4.91 42.06 29.58
N LYS A 740 3.67 42.00 29.04
CA LYS A 740 2.55 42.80 29.57
C LYS A 740 2.17 42.41 30.99
N ASN A 741 2.33 41.16 31.34
CA ASN A 741 1.99 40.68 32.69
C ASN A 741 3.15 40.80 33.71
N GLY A 742 4.38 40.95 33.24
CA GLY A 742 5.56 41.06 34.09
C GLY A 742 5.80 39.78 34.93
N VAL A 743 5.49 38.63 34.39
CA VAL A 743 5.64 37.33 35.06
C VAL A 743 6.60 36.45 34.26
N LYS A 744 7.31 35.57 34.99
CA LYS A 744 8.18 34.56 34.34
C LYS A 744 7.43 33.26 34.07
N LEU A 745 7.84 32.57 33.02
CA LEU A 745 7.19 31.34 32.63
C LEU A 745 7.26 30.24 33.72
N SER A 746 8.38 30.17 34.45
CA SER A 746 8.56 29.25 35.57
C SER A 746 7.69 29.55 36.82
N GLN A 747 7.02 30.68 36.87
CA GLN A 747 6.12 31.08 37.98
C GLN A 747 4.67 30.68 37.74
N LEU A 748 4.34 30.30 36.48
CA LEU A 748 3.01 29.87 36.09
C LEU A 748 2.73 28.41 36.52
N GLY A 749 1.46 28.09 36.73
CA GLY A 749 1.04 26.73 37.11
C GLY A 749 1.09 26.44 38.62
N GLY A 750 1.60 27.35 39.47
CA GLY A 750 1.73 27.09 40.91
C GLY A 750 0.43 26.91 41.70
N GLY A 751 -0.70 27.35 41.12
CA GLY A 751 -2.04 27.15 41.68
C GLY A 751 -2.85 26.00 41.03
N ILE A 752 -2.28 25.38 40.04
CA ILE A 752 -2.99 24.34 39.22
C ILE A 752 -2.77 22.97 39.88
N ARG A 753 -3.85 22.25 40.11
CA ARG A 753 -3.83 20.89 40.66
C ARG A 753 -3.19 19.92 39.66
N HIS A 754 -2.23 19.12 40.12
CA HIS A 754 -1.67 18.01 39.34
C HIS A 754 -2.69 16.85 39.23
N PHE A 755 -2.78 16.26 38.08
CA PHE A 755 -3.63 15.11 37.78
C PHE A 755 -2.98 14.28 36.69
N PHE A 756 -3.44 13.03 36.54
CA PHE A 756 -3.06 12.17 35.42
C PHE A 756 -3.97 12.44 34.23
N TYR A 757 -3.38 12.62 33.06
CA TYR A 757 -4.07 12.64 31.76
C TYR A 757 -3.25 11.86 30.74
N SER A 758 -3.89 10.92 30.03
CA SER A 758 -3.22 10.15 28.98
C SER A 758 -4.20 9.74 27.88
N GLU A 759 -3.60 9.55 26.70
CA GLU A 759 -4.28 9.08 25.49
C GLU A 759 -3.83 7.66 25.18
N PHE A 760 -4.79 6.76 24.95
CA PHE A 760 -4.61 5.34 24.67
C PHE A 760 -5.38 4.95 23.42
N TYR A 761 -5.19 3.73 22.94
CA TYR A 761 -6.01 3.13 21.91
C TYR A 761 -6.35 1.67 22.26
N ILE A 762 -7.52 1.21 21.78
CA ILE A 762 -7.97 -0.17 21.91
C ILE A 762 -8.22 -0.70 20.49
N PRO A 763 -7.54 -1.78 20.04
CA PRO A 763 -7.82 -2.39 18.75
C PRO A 763 -9.29 -2.78 18.64
N CYS A 764 -9.94 -2.39 17.54
CA CYS A 764 -11.35 -2.66 17.29
C CYS A 764 -11.61 -2.72 15.79
N PRO A 765 -12.07 -3.86 15.25
CA PRO A 765 -12.42 -4.00 13.83
C PRO A 765 -13.45 -2.96 13.41
N GLN A 766 -13.30 -2.42 12.19
CA GLN A 766 -14.15 -1.33 11.67
C GLN A 766 -15.66 -1.64 11.77
N LEU A 767 -16.04 -2.87 11.46
CA LEU A 767 -17.43 -3.31 11.46
C LEU A 767 -18.05 -3.43 12.87
N LYS A 768 -17.23 -3.57 13.91
CA LYS A 768 -17.69 -3.73 15.29
C LYS A 768 -17.80 -2.40 16.05
N LYS A 769 -17.14 -1.33 15.57
CA LYS A 769 -17.10 -0.03 16.26
C LYS A 769 -18.47 0.51 16.64
N GLY A 770 -19.43 0.49 15.72
CA GLY A 770 -20.77 1.00 15.98
C GLY A 770 -21.48 0.28 17.13
N ARG A 771 -21.36 -1.04 17.20
CA ARG A 771 -21.97 -1.84 18.28
C ARG A 771 -21.27 -1.60 19.62
N ILE A 772 -19.95 -1.49 19.60
CA ILE A 772 -19.17 -1.20 20.81
C ILE A 772 -19.53 0.20 21.35
N MET A 773 -19.59 1.20 20.48
CA MET A 773 -20.01 2.55 20.88
C MET A 773 -21.43 2.58 21.45
N LYS A 774 -22.36 1.82 20.87
CA LYS A 774 -23.71 1.69 21.41
C LYS A 774 -23.70 1.09 22.82
N ARG A 775 -22.98 -0.03 23.05
CA ARG A 775 -22.86 -0.63 24.39
C ARG A 775 -22.21 0.33 25.38
N PHE A 776 -21.17 1.04 24.95
CA PHE A 776 -20.51 2.03 25.82
C PHE A 776 -21.44 3.22 26.16
N LEU A 777 -22.28 3.64 25.20
CA LEU A 777 -23.30 4.66 25.47
C LEU A 777 -24.35 4.16 26.48
N GLU A 778 -24.80 2.92 26.41
CA GLU A 778 -25.72 2.31 27.36
C GLU A 778 -25.10 2.29 28.77
N LEU A 779 -23.82 1.94 28.88
CA LEU A 779 -23.09 2.01 30.14
C LEU A 779 -22.97 3.48 30.64
N ALA A 780 -22.65 4.41 29.75
CA ALA A 780 -22.50 5.82 30.10
C ALA A 780 -23.78 6.47 30.61
N LYS A 781 -24.95 6.01 30.13
CA LYS A 781 -26.28 6.51 30.62
C LYS A 781 -26.52 6.28 32.10
N THR A 782 -25.81 5.35 32.73
CA THR A 782 -25.88 5.10 34.18
C THR A 782 -25.13 6.13 35.02
N LYS A 783 -24.36 7.03 34.39
CA LYS A 783 -23.47 8.01 34.99
C LYS A 783 -23.67 9.39 34.34
N ARG A 784 -22.92 10.39 34.81
CA ARG A 784 -22.82 11.67 34.07
C ARG A 784 -22.07 11.40 32.76
N TYR A 785 -22.62 11.85 31.64
CA TYR A 785 -21.99 11.66 30.33
C TYR A 785 -22.19 12.82 29.37
N SER A 786 -21.41 12.85 28.30
CA SER A 786 -21.52 13.74 27.15
C SER A 786 -21.20 12.98 25.86
N THR A 787 -21.89 13.34 24.78
CA THR A 787 -21.74 12.68 23.47
C THR A 787 -21.16 13.60 22.40
N VAL A 788 -20.47 14.67 22.82
CA VAL A 788 -19.80 15.58 21.88
C VAL A 788 -18.51 14.97 21.37
N ASP A 789 -18.44 14.68 20.07
CA ASP A 789 -17.28 14.13 19.34
C ASP A 789 -16.85 12.71 19.74
N GLY A 790 -17.61 12.04 20.57
CA GLY A 790 -17.37 10.74 21.18
C GLY A 790 -18.23 10.56 22.41
N ILE A 791 -17.89 9.62 23.27
CA ILE A 791 -18.62 9.43 24.55
C ILE A 791 -17.65 9.71 25.69
N LYS A 792 -17.89 10.81 26.42
CA LYS A 792 -17.23 11.15 27.68
C LYS A 792 -18.13 10.72 28.83
N MET A 793 -17.58 9.94 29.75
CA MET A 793 -18.29 9.42 30.92
C MET A 793 -17.47 9.73 32.19
N TRP A 794 -18.10 10.34 33.19
CA TRP A 794 -17.47 10.66 34.46
C TRP A 794 -17.73 9.55 35.47
N GLU A 795 -16.65 9.00 36.03
CA GLU A 795 -16.71 8.07 37.15
C GLU A 795 -17.09 8.80 38.46
N ASP A 796 -16.53 9.98 38.65
CA ASP A 796 -16.82 10.88 39.76
C ASP A 796 -16.60 12.35 39.35
N SER A 797 -16.40 13.25 40.30
CA SER A 797 -16.18 14.67 40.01
C SER A 797 -14.85 15.01 39.33
N ILE A 798 -13.90 14.05 39.26
CA ILE A 798 -12.51 14.25 38.79
C ILE A 798 -12.17 13.26 37.68
N ASN A 799 -12.49 12.00 37.91
CA ASN A 799 -12.09 10.90 37.04
C ASN A 799 -13.09 10.71 35.89
N TRP A 800 -12.62 10.70 34.66
CA TRP A 800 -13.45 10.43 33.52
C TRP A 800 -12.70 9.68 32.42
N ILE A 801 -13.46 9.02 31.56
CA ILE A 801 -13.01 8.38 30.33
C ILE A 801 -13.76 8.96 29.14
N PHE A 802 -13.04 9.16 28.04
CA PHE A 802 -13.57 9.54 26.74
C PHE A 802 -13.19 8.49 25.70
N ILE A 803 -14.13 8.03 24.91
CA ILE A 803 -13.91 7.06 23.85
C ILE A 803 -14.52 7.57 22.55
N MET A 804 -13.73 7.45 21.46
CA MET A 804 -14.22 7.73 20.12
C MET A 804 -13.69 6.70 19.10
N PRO A 805 -14.48 6.36 18.05
CA PRO A 805 -13.99 5.50 16.98
C PRO A 805 -12.98 6.27 16.14
N ASN A 806 -11.79 5.69 15.94
CA ASN A 806 -10.84 6.24 14.98
C ASN A 806 -11.39 6.07 13.56
N PRO A 807 -11.51 7.12 12.74
CA PRO A 807 -12.12 7.02 11.41
C PRO A 807 -11.25 6.27 10.39
N TYR A 808 -9.94 6.13 10.65
CA TYR A 808 -8.94 5.65 9.68
C TYR A 808 -8.25 4.35 10.08
N LYS A 809 -8.21 4.03 11.40
CA LYS A 809 -7.55 2.84 11.94
C LYS A 809 -8.58 1.93 12.60
N GLU A 810 -8.32 0.63 12.59
CA GLU A 810 -9.14 -0.36 13.30
C GLU A 810 -8.88 -0.31 14.82
N GLN A 811 -9.27 0.82 15.43
CA GLN A 811 -9.11 1.08 16.84
C GLN A 811 -10.15 2.08 17.36
N LEU A 812 -10.33 2.08 18.67
CA LEU A 812 -10.99 3.14 19.42
C LEU A 812 -9.90 3.99 20.09
N ASP A 813 -9.99 5.30 19.98
CA ASP A 813 -9.14 6.23 20.69
C ASP A 813 -9.77 6.52 22.07
N VAL A 814 -8.94 6.48 23.10
CA VAL A 814 -9.37 6.59 24.51
C VAL A 814 -8.56 7.65 25.21
N CYS A 815 -9.24 8.60 25.86
CA CYS A 815 -8.58 9.59 26.73
C CYS A 815 -9.08 9.41 28.16
N ILE A 816 -8.18 9.50 29.13
CA ILE A 816 -8.50 9.34 30.56
C ILE A 816 -7.89 10.50 31.36
N GLN A 817 -8.72 11.13 32.18
CA GLN A 817 -8.29 11.99 33.27
C GLN A 817 -8.54 11.28 34.59
N ALA A 818 -7.55 11.33 35.51
CA ALA A 818 -7.67 10.72 36.81
C ALA A 818 -6.88 11.51 37.88
N ASN A 819 -7.17 11.30 39.16
CA ASN A 819 -6.44 11.93 40.28
C ASN A 819 -4.94 11.65 40.25
N ASP A 820 -4.58 10.43 39.88
CA ASP A 820 -3.21 9.92 39.83
C ASP A 820 -3.06 8.84 38.76
N GLU A 821 -1.83 8.50 38.42
CA GLU A 821 -1.48 7.52 37.36
C GLU A 821 -2.03 6.12 37.65
N LYS A 822 -1.97 5.67 38.92
CA LYS A 822 -2.46 4.34 39.31
C LYS A 822 -3.95 4.20 39.04
N THR A 823 -4.74 5.20 39.43
CA THR A 823 -6.18 5.27 39.17
C THR A 823 -6.46 5.30 37.68
N GLY A 824 -5.74 6.13 36.90
CA GLY A 824 -5.90 6.24 35.45
C GLY A 824 -5.59 4.94 34.72
N MET A 825 -4.49 4.27 35.09
CA MET A 825 -4.12 2.99 34.50
C MET A 825 -5.11 1.85 34.86
N SER A 826 -5.64 1.88 36.10
CA SER A 826 -6.68 0.93 36.50
C SER A 826 -7.97 1.12 35.70
N MET A 827 -8.38 2.36 35.46
CA MET A 827 -9.52 2.69 34.61
C MET A 827 -9.30 2.22 33.18
N PHE A 828 -8.13 2.50 32.60
CA PHE A 828 -7.81 2.04 31.24
C PHE A 828 -7.88 0.53 31.13
N LYS A 829 -7.28 -0.19 32.06
CA LYS A 829 -7.30 -1.65 32.08
C LYS A 829 -8.74 -2.17 32.14
N TYR A 830 -9.53 -1.67 33.08
CA TYR A 830 -10.94 -2.11 33.23
C TYR A 830 -11.75 -1.92 31.94
N TYR A 831 -11.71 -0.74 31.36
CA TYR A 831 -12.49 -0.45 30.13
C TYR A 831 -11.92 -1.14 28.89
N SER A 832 -10.60 -1.32 28.82
CA SER A 832 -9.96 -2.07 27.74
C SER A 832 -10.39 -3.54 27.76
N ASP A 833 -10.39 -4.17 28.94
CA ASP A 833 -10.78 -5.58 29.10
C ASP A 833 -12.28 -5.75 28.77
N LEU A 834 -13.15 -4.86 29.29
CA LEU A 834 -14.58 -4.85 28.99
C LEU A 834 -14.88 -4.68 27.49
N ILE A 835 -14.18 -3.78 26.81
CA ILE A 835 -14.36 -3.55 25.38
C ILE A 835 -13.86 -4.76 24.56
N LYS A 836 -12.76 -5.40 24.96
CA LYS A 836 -12.26 -6.62 24.32
C LYS A 836 -13.28 -7.76 24.43
N GLU A 837 -13.84 -7.97 25.62
CA GLU A 837 -14.94 -8.93 25.82
C GLU A 837 -16.11 -8.65 24.87
N TRP A 838 -16.55 -7.42 24.76
CA TRP A 838 -17.63 -7.04 23.83
C TRP A 838 -17.25 -7.25 22.36
N ILE A 839 -15.98 -7.11 22.01
CA ILE A 839 -15.49 -7.38 20.65
C ILE A 839 -15.56 -8.89 20.35
N GLU A 840 -15.27 -9.73 21.32
CA GLU A 840 -15.34 -11.20 21.17
C GLU A 840 -16.79 -11.71 21.09
N GLU A 841 -17.72 -11.12 21.86
CA GLU A 841 -19.15 -11.50 21.87
C GLU A 841 -19.92 -11.08 20.60
N VAL A 842 -19.45 -10.14 19.86
CA VAL A 842 -20.06 -9.57 18.65
C VAL A 842 -19.37 -10.09 17.38
#